data_df30d1f293399073c7dd156c8503a28c
#
_entry.id   df30d1f293399073c7dd156c8503a28c
#
_cell.length_a   1.000
_cell.length_b   1.000
_cell.length_c   1.000
_cell.angle_alpha   90.00
_cell.angle_beta   90.00
_cell.angle_gamma   90.00
#
_symmetry.space_group_name_H-M   'P 1'
#
loop_
_entity.id
_entity.type
_entity.pdbx_description
1 polymer ?
#
loop_
_entity_poly.entity_id
_entity_poly.type
_entity_poly.pdbx_seq_one_letter_code
_entity_poly.pdbx_strand_id
1 'polypeptide(L)'
;MENINLNNNDRSASSLWKSMMFVLLCFLMTLPMSAQNRIVRGTVVDQTGETVIGANVRVNGTTRGVITDINGEFEIAADANEKLTVSFIGYVDAVVTANKTTLKITLQEDSQALDEVVVVGYGTQKKATLTGAVSAINNKEIAITKNENVVNMLSGKIPGVRIFQKSSQPGEFDNALDIRGMGEPLIVVDGVPRDKAYFSRMDANEIDNVSVLKDASAAIYGVRAANGVILVTTKRGEASNGKFDITFSANYGWQQFLYVPQTASAADHMLLINEKYYNAFGDNTYPNRTPAKYTWEQMMEYSTGKKKSTNWTKELFDDNVPQQQYNISVNGGSEKVNYFFNLGYLKQEGSYKSGSLNYDRWNFRSNIDAKITNRLKASVQASGYMDEKNQPFTDIWSVYKKAWTYRPTSEAYVDGDHNYPAWDSEMGEPENPVAAINSDLTGYRREKRVNFNGSLTLTYDIPGVKGLNAKAFYSYDYSSTNNTQYKRPYKLYNRREDGTLESFERNPDSNLRRSTDPGYATTMQLSLNYARKFGDHNVSAMVLFEEQYNNWDSFYAQRVMQLVGEYLIYGEEEGQIGSMGGAGDVTRQAYVGKLTYDYKGRYMVDFSFREDGSSRYPKDGRWGFFPGVSAGWRISEEPFVKELVPFLTNLKLRGSWGKMGDDGAAGTYPETAVAYNINKDRIAWFYNGILMTGVEPTAIPNPDKTWYTSKTVNLGLDFDLWNQKLSGTVEFFKRKREGLLATASTVVPGTVGANLPQENLNADQTFGWEISLNHRNRVGDVNYWVGGQISATK
;
A
#
# COMPACT_ATOMS: atom_id res chain seq x y z
N MET A 1 -28.52 36.99 -32.37
CA MET A 1 -29.08 36.36 -33.61
C MET A 1 -28.33 35.07 -33.82
N GLU A 2 -29.08 34.04 -34.05
CA GLU A 2 -28.69 32.66 -34.28
C GLU A 2 -28.09 31.84 -33.12
N ASN A 3 -28.99 31.05 -32.55
CA ASN A 3 -28.74 29.92 -31.67
C ASN A 3 -27.95 28.82 -32.41
N ILE A 4 -26.78 28.51 -31.96
CA ILE A 4 -26.12 27.24 -32.31
C ILE A 4 -26.31 26.28 -31.15
N ASN A 5 -27.25 25.37 -31.33
CA ASN A 5 -27.50 24.21 -30.50
C ASN A 5 -26.36 23.20 -30.67
N LEU A 6 -25.48 23.08 -29.69
CA LEU A 6 -24.49 21.99 -29.60
C LEU A 6 -24.99 20.91 -28.59
N ASN A 7 -25.98 20.17 -29.02
CA ASN A 7 -26.48 18.99 -28.34
C ASN A 7 -26.74 17.87 -29.34
N ASN A 8 -25.70 17.16 -29.78
CA ASN A 8 -25.86 15.88 -30.49
C ASN A 8 -24.51 15.16 -30.66
N ASN A 9 -23.94 14.62 -29.59
CA ASN A 9 -22.88 13.59 -29.74
C ASN A 9 -22.86 12.50 -28.65
N ASP A 10 -23.81 12.51 -27.69
CA ASP A 10 -23.82 11.48 -26.63
C ASP A 10 -24.75 10.27 -26.93
N ARG A 11 -25.42 10.24 -28.08
CA ARG A 11 -26.32 9.12 -28.43
C ARG A 11 -25.69 8.02 -29.28
N SER A 12 -24.54 8.24 -29.90
CA SER A 12 -23.89 7.22 -30.73
C SER A 12 -23.06 6.17 -29.95
N ALA A 13 -22.44 6.57 -28.84
CA ALA A 13 -21.64 5.66 -28.04
C ALA A 13 -22.48 4.62 -27.26
N SER A 14 -23.66 5.02 -26.76
CA SER A 14 -24.54 4.11 -26.01
C SER A 14 -25.23 3.08 -26.92
N SER A 15 -25.41 3.39 -28.18
CA SER A 15 -25.98 2.47 -29.20
C SER A 15 -24.97 1.41 -29.61
N LEU A 16 -23.72 1.75 -29.81
CA LEU A 16 -22.63 0.83 -30.14
C LEU A 16 -22.34 -0.17 -29.01
N TRP A 17 -22.40 0.27 -27.77
CA TRP A 17 -22.22 -0.60 -26.61
C TRP A 17 -23.35 -1.61 -26.44
N LYS A 18 -24.58 -1.19 -26.66
CA LYS A 18 -25.75 -2.08 -26.61
C LYS A 18 -25.74 -3.11 -27.74
N SER A 19 -25.32 -2.71 -28.94
CA SER A 19 -25.18 -3.62 -30.07
C SER A 19 -24.03 -4.63 -29.89
N MET A 20 -22.92 -4.20 -29.33
CA MET A 20 -21.77 -5.06 -29.01
C MET A 20 -22.12 -6.07 -27.91
N MET A 21 -22.90 -5.67 -26.90
CA MET A 21 -23.36 -6.55 -25.82
C MET A 21 -24.38 -7.57 -26.33
N PHE A 22 -25.24 -7.21 -27.32
CA PHE A 22 -26.20 -8.12 -27.91
C PHE A 22 -25.52 -9.15 -28.84
N VAL A 23 -24.48 -8.74 -29.59
CA VAL A 23 -23.68 -9.65 -30.43
C VAL A 23 -22.85 -10.60 -29.55
N LEU A 24 -22.34 -10.14 -28.41
CA LEU A 24 -21.62 -10.99 -27.44
C LEU A 24 -22.57 -12.01 -26.79
N LEU A 25 -23.82 -11.61 -26.51
CA LEU A 25 -24.83 -12.50 -25.94
C LEU A 25 -25.30 -13.56 -26.93
N CYS A 26 -25.40 -13.21 -28.21
CA CYS A 26 -25.74 -14.17 -29.29
C CYS A 26 -24.62 -15.15 -29.59
N PHE A 27 -23.34 -14.75 -29.40
CA PHE A 27 -22.19 -15.65 -29.60
C PHE A 27 -22.06 -16.71 -28.47
N LEU A 28 -22.67 -16.43 -27.32
CA LEU A 28 -22.67 -17.35 -26.15
C LEU A 28 -23.74 -18.47 -26.28
N MET A 29 -24.64 -18.40 -27.27
CA MET A 29 -25.73 -19.37 -27.39
C MET A 29 -25.52 -20.49 -28.44
N THR A 30 -24.35 -20.58 -29.07
CA THR A 30 -24.08 -21.60 -30.08
C THR A 30 -22.96 -22.56 -29.65
N LEU A 31 -23.23 -23.41 -28.67
CA LEU A 31 -22.36 -24.58 -28.40
C LEU A 31 -23.16 -25.86 -28.67
N PRO A 32 -22.63 -26.80 -29.49
CA PRO A 32 -23.30 -28.05 -29.73
C PRO A 32 -23.21 -28.97 -28.50
N MET A 33 -24.34 -29.40 -27.98
CA MET A 33 -24.39 -30.49 -27.01
C MET A 33 -24.17 -31.82 -27.74
N SER A 34 -23.06 -32.46 -27.40
CA SER A 34 -22.86 -33.86 -27.73
C SER A 34 -21.98 -34.50 -26.64
N ALA A 35 -22.56 -35.25 -25.72
CA ALA A 35 -21.82 -36.19 -24.89
C ALA A 35 -22.72 -37.30 -24.35
N GLN A 36 -22.43 -38.51 -24.68
CA GLN A 36 -22.76 -39.70 -23.90
C GLN A 36 -21.82 -39.75 -22.70
N ASN A 37 -22.27 -39.28 -21.54
CA ASN A 37 -21.48 -39.28 -20.35
C ASN A 37 -21.44 -40.67 -19.69
N ARG A 38 -20.25 -41.29 -19.62
CA ARG A 38 -20.00 -42.48 -18.80
C ARG A 38 -20.00 -42.09 -17.34
N ILE A 39 -20.67 -42.82 -16.50
CA ILE A 39 -20.67 -42.61 -15.04
C ILE A 39 -19.48 -43.33 -14.42
N VAL A 40 -18.65 -42.59 -13.69
CA VAL A 40 -17.53 -43.08 -12.91
C VAL A 40 -17.89 -42.96 -11.44
N ARG A 41 -17.78 -44.06 -10.70
CA ARG A 41 -17.99 -44.14 -9.25
C ARG A 41 -16.67 -44.31 -8.53
N GLY A 42 -16.56 -43.90 -7.30
CA GLY A 42 -15.35 -44.13 -6.54
C GLY A 42 -15.49 -43.78 -5.07
N THR A 43 -14.47 -44.20 -4.29
CA THR A 43 -14.38 -43.89 -2.87
C THR A 43 -13.09 -43.16 -2.63
N VAL A 44 -13.16 -42.07 -1.89
CA VAL A 44 -12.01 -41.25 -1.46
C VAL A 44 -11.67 -41.63 -0.02
N VAL A 45 -10.42 -42.03 0.22
CA VAL A 45 -9.90 -42.39 1.54
C VAL A 45 -8.62 -41.64 1.82
N ASP A 46 -8.24 -41.53 3.09
CA ASP A 46 -6.94 -41.04 3.52
C ASP A 46 -5.86 -42.15 3.55
N GLN A 47 -4.64 -41.82 4.02
CA GLN A 47 -3.53 -42.77 4.13
C GLN A 47 -3.78 -43.87 5.17
N THR A 48 -4.67 -43.64 6.14
CA THR A 48 -5.05 -44.62 7.15
C THR A 48 -6.14 -45.55 6.67
N GLY A 49 -6.75 -45.25 5.52
CA GLY A 49 -7.86 -45.99 4.93
C GLY A 49 -9.24 -45.51 5.41
N GLU A 50 -9.29 -44.40 6.17
CA GLU A 50 -10.54 -43.77 6.61
C GLU A 50 -11.15 -42.99 5.44
N THR A 51 -12.50 -42.98 5.34
CA THR A 51 -13.22 -42.35 4.24
C THR A 51 -13.21 -40.81 4.36
N VAL A 52 -12.94 -40.10 3.28
CA VAL A 52 -12.91 -38.63 3.26
C VAL A 52 -14.26 -38.12 2.77
N ILE A 53 -15.05 -37.63 3.71
CA ILE A 53 -16.40 -37.07 3.50
C ILE A 53 -16.30 -35.63 3.01
N GLY A 54 -17.10 -35.24 1.98
CA GLY A 54 -17.12 -33.87 1.50
C GLY A 54 -15.92 -33.49 0.61
N ALA A 55 -15.09 -34.45 0.16
CA ALA A 55 -14.05 -34.20 -0.82
C ALA A 55 -14.65 -33.74 -2.15
N ASN A 56 -14.11 -32.71 -2.74
CA ASN A 56 -14.54 -32.19 -4.03
C ASN A 56 -13.87 -32.99 -5.15
N VAL A 57 -14.67 -33.67 -5.98
CA VAL A 57 -14.24 -34.43 -7.15
C VAL A 57 -14.65 -33.67 -8.40
N ARG A 58 -13.72 -33.14 -9.16
CA ARG A 58 -13.95 -32.32 -10.35
C ARG A 58 -13.27 -32.90 -11.57
N VAL A 59 -13.99 -32.90 -12.70
CA VAL A 59 -13.39 -33.23 -14.01
C VAL A 59 -12.56 -32.05 -14.49
N ASN A 60 -11.26 -32.27 -14.69
CA ASN A 60 -10.32 -31.22 -15.08
C ASN A 60 -10.72 -30.54 -16.39
N GLY A 61 -10.72 -29.19 -16.35
CA GLY A 61 -11.06 -28.37 -17.50
C GLY A 61 -12.56 -28.29 -17.81
N THR A 62 -13.43 -28.68 -16.84
CA THR A 62 -14.88 -28.55 -16.96
C THR A 62 -15.49 -27.99 -15.67
N THR A 63 -16.75 -27.58 -15.74
CA THR A 63 -17.54 -27.17 -14.54
C THR A 63 -18.18 -28.36 -13.82
N ARG A 64 -17.98 -29.60 -14.30
CA ARG A 64 -18.55 -30.82 -13.72
C ARG A 64 -17.78 -31.19 -12.45
N GLY A 65 -18.48 -31.22 -11.32
CA GLY A 65 -17.92 -31.63 -10.03
C GLY A 65 -19.01 -32.14 -9.10
N VAL A 66 -18.61 -33.01 -8.18
CA VAL A 66 -19.46 -33.58 -7.12
C VAL A 66 -18.65 -33.61 -5.82
N ILE A 67 -19.35 -33.73 -4.71
CA ILE A 67 -18.72 -33.94 -3.40
C ILE A 67 -18.95 -35.38 -2.94
N THR A 68 -18.00 -35.97 -2.22
CA THR A 68 -18.15 -37.29 -1.64
C THR A 68 -19.19 -37.27 -0.52
N ASP A 69 -19.96 -38.36 -0.44
CA ASP A 69 -21.00 -38.58 0.57
C ASP A 69 -20.40 -38.99 1.95
N ILE A 70 -21.29 -39.38 2.88
CA ILE A 70 -20.92 -39.80 4.24
C ILE A 70 -20.08 -41.10 4.30
N ASN A 71 -20.02 -41.86 3.20
CA ASN A 71 -19.19 -43.04 3.03
C ASN A 71 -17.90 -42.74 2.24
N GLY A 72 -17.65 -41.45 1.91
CA GLY A 72 -16.57 -41.04 1.02
C GLY A 72 -16.78 -41.39 -0.44
N GLU A 73 -18.02 -41.79 -0.83
CA GLU A 73 -18.32 -42.23 -2.20
C GLU A 73 -18.75 -41.04 -3.08
N PHE A 74 -18.41 -41.14 -4.38
CA PHE A 74 -18.80 -40.17 -5.38
C PHE A 74 -19.28 -40.84 -6.66
N GLU A 75 -20.15 -40.15 -7.38
CA GLU A 75 -20.58 -40.53 -8.72
C GLU A 75 -20.52 -39.32 -9.64
N ILE A 76 -19.69 -39.41 -10.70
CA ILE A 76 -19.46 -38.29 -11.61
C ILE A 76 -19.47 -38.74 -13.07
N ALA A 77 -20.06 -37.95 -13.94
CA ALA A 77 -20.02 -38.22 -15.38
C ALA A 77 -18.65 -37.76 -15.96
N ALA A 78 -17.86 -38.74 -16.43
CA ALA A 78 -16.54 -38.48 -16.98
C ALA A 78 -16.15 -39.52 -18.05
N ASP A 79 -15.44 -39.09 -19.10
CA ASP A 79 -14.93 -39.97 -20.15
C ASP A 79 -13.67 -40.72 -19.72
N ALA A 80 -13.37 -41.83 -20.38
CA ALA A 80 -12.30 -42.77 -19.97
C ALA A 80 -10.90 -42.14 -19.87
N ASN A 81 -10.66 -41.05 -20.56
CA ASN A 81 -9.35 -40.35 -20.58
C ASN A 81 -9.38 -39.01 -19.84
N GLU A 82 -10.52 -38.60 -19.28
CA GLU A 82 -10.58 -37.40 -18.49
C GLU A 82 -9.88 -37.59 -17.15
N LYS A 83 -9.26 -36.50 -16.66
CA LYS A 83 -8.62 -36.47 -15.33
C LYS A 83 -9.59 -35.92 -14.31
N LEU A 84 -9.69 -36.61 -13.21
CA LEU A 84 -10.43 -36.16 -12.03
C LEU A 84 -9.42 -35.56 -11.06
N THR A 85 -9.64 -34.31 -10.63
CA THR A 85 -8.96 -33.74 -9.47
C THR A 85 -9.84 -33.91 -8.26
N VAL A 86 -9.29 -34.56 -7.25
CA VAL A 86 -9.93 -34.74 -5.94
C VAL A 86 -9.20 -33.87 -4.95
N SER A 87 -9.92 -32.91 -4.37
CA SER A 87 -9.38 -31.95 -3.40
C SER A 87 -10.19 -31.97 -2.11
N PHE A 88 -9.49 -31.86 -0.99
CA PHE A 88 -10.11 -31.74 0.33
C PHE A 88 -9.20 -30.92 1.23
N ILE A 89 -9.79 -30.12 2.13
CA ILE A 89 -9.04 -29.26 3.04
C ILE A 89 -8.15 -30.10 3.95
N GLY A 90 -6.84 -29.83 3.92
CA GLY A 90 -5.84 -30.57 4.68
C GLY A 90 -5.21 -31.78 3.94
N TYR A 91 -5.53 -31.94 2.67
CA TYR A 91 -4.96 -33.00 1.81
C TYR A 91 -4.40 -32.41 0.50
N VAL A 92 -3.39 -33.06 -0.04
CA VAL A 92 -2.83 -32.73 -1.37
C VAL A 92 -3.82 -33.16 -2.44
N ASP A 93 -4.07 -32.31 -3.41
CA ASP A 93 -4.94 -32.60 -4.54
C ASP A 93 -4.44 -33.85 -5.29
N ALA A 94 -5.31 -34.88 -5.39
CA ALA A 94 -5.01 -36.08 -6.15
C ALA A 94 -5.60 -35.98 -7.56
N VAL A 95 -4.76 -36.18 -8.58
CA VAL A 95 -5.21 -36.20 -9.99
C VAL A 95 -5.19 -37.63 -10.51
N VAL A 96 -6.36 -38.17 -10.82
CA VAL A 96 -6.55 -39.55 -11.26
C VAL A 96 -7.24 -39.59 -12.62
N THR A 97 -6.82 -40.46 -13.52
CA THR A 97 -7.49 -40.63 -14.80
C THR A 97 -8.71 -41.53 -14.66
N ALA A 98 -9.84 -41.12 -15.23
CA ALA A 98 -11.11 -41.86 -15.17
C ALA A 98 -11.11 -43.15 -16.10
N ASN A 99 -10.04 -43.95 -16.05
CA ASN A 99 -9.87 -45.11 -16.91
C ASN A 99 -10.70 -46.33 -16.47
N LYS A 100 -11.22 -46.36 -15.24
CA LYS A 100 -12.09 -47.40 -14.67
C LYS A 100 -13.45 -46.82 -14.30
N THR A 101 -14.45 -47.66 -14.25
CA THR A 101 -15.80 -47.28 -13.78
C THR A 101 -15.89 -47.20 -12.27
N THR A 102 -14.95 -47.81 -11.54
CA THR A 102 -14.83 -47.73 -10.07
C THR A 102 -13.42 -47.37 -9.70
N LEU A 103 -13.23 -46.31 -8.93
CA LEU A 103 -11.94 -45.76 -8.50
C LEU A 103 -11.86 -45.75 -6.97
N LYS A 104 -10.73 -46.18 -6.40
CA LYS A 104 -10.35 -45.90 -5.02
C LYS A 104 -9.24 -44.87 -5.04
N ILE A 105 -9.48 -43.71 -4.47
CA ILE A 105 -8.57 -42.54 -4.51
C ILE A 105 -8.09 -42.29 -3.08
N THR A 106 -6.77 -42.39 -2.88
CA THR A 106 -6.17 -42.11 -1.56
C THR A 106 -5.60 -40.69 -1.60
N LEU A 107 -6.11 -39.83 -0.73
CA LEU A 107 -5.58 -38.51 -0.49
C LEU A 107 -4.40 -38.60 0.48
N GLN A 108 -3.34 -37.87 0.20
CA GLN A 108 -2.22 -37.70 1.10
C GLN A 108 -2.47 -36.45 1.95
N GLU A 109 -2.28 -36.55 3.26
CA GLU A 109 -2.34 -35.37 4.12
C GLU A 109 -1.39 -34.27 3.62
N ASP A 110 -1.90 -33.06 3.56
CA ASP A 110 -1.11 -31.92 3.13
C ASP A 110 -0.10 -31.53 4.23
N SER A 111 1.10 -32.14 4.14
CA SER A 111 2.24 -31.78 4.99
C SER A 111 2.93 -30.49 4.50
N GLN A 112 2.27 -29.70 3.61
CA GLN A 112 2.87 -28.60 2.86
C GLN A 112 3.45 -27.46 3.72
N ALA A 113 3.13 -27.31 5.00
CA ALA A 113 3.74 -26.24 5.79
C ALA A 113 5.27 -26.36 5.93
N LEU A 114 5.86 -27.54 5.71
CA LEU A 114 7.32 -27.75 5.68
C LEU A 114 7.93 -27.61 4.27
N ASP A 115 7.11 -27.78 3.23
CA ASP A 115 7.52 -27.60 1.83
C ASP A 115 7.16 -26.20 1.28
N GLU A 116 6.52 -25.37 2.10
CA GLU A 116 6.23 -23.98 1.74
C GLU A 116 7.52 -23.24 1.34
N VAL A 117 7.51 -22.70 0.12
CA VAL A 117 8.62 -21.94 -0.44
C VAL A 117 8.38 -20.47 -0.21
N VAL A 118 9.33 -19.81 0.41
CA VAL A 118 9.28 -18.37 0.72
C VAL A 118 10.26 -17.63 -0.18
N VAL A 119 9.86 -16.48 -0.70
CA VAL A 119 10.77 -15.59 -1.43
C VAL A 119 11.66 -14.87 -0.42
N VAL A 120 12.97 -15.03 -0.56
CA VAL A 120 13.98 -14.45 0.33
C VAL A 120 15.17 -13.97 -0.48
N GLY A 121 15.49 -12.69 -0.38
CA GLY A 121 16.55 -12.12 -1.17
C GLY A 121 16.17 -12.14 -2.67
N TYR A 122 17.12 -12.45 -3.51
CA TYR A 122 16.93 -12.56 -4.97
C TYR A 122 16.58 -13.98 -5.42
N GLY A 123 16.05 -14.82 -4.51
CA GLY A 123 15.70 -16.22 -4.78
C GLY A 123 14.58 -16.75 -3.88
N THR A 124 14.34 -18.05 -3.97
CA THR A 124 13.34 -18.76 -3.17
C THR A 124 14.02 -19.78 -2.25
N GLN A 125 13.50 -19.98 -1.06
CA GLN A 125 14.03 -20.94 -0.07
C GLN A 125 12.87 -21.65 0.62
N LYS A 126 13.03 -22.95 0.94
CA LYS A 126 12.04 -23.69 1.72
C LYS A 126 11.97 -23.13 3.13
N LYS A 127 10.78 -22.94 3.68
CA LYS A 127 10.55 -22.45 5.05
C LYS A 127 11.26 -23.30 6.10
N ALA A 128 11.33 -24.60 5.89
CA ALA A 128 12.03 -25.54 6.76
C ALA A 128 13.53 -25.22 6.91
N THR A 129 14.22 -24.78 5.84
CA THR A 129 15.65 -24.48 5.84
C THR A 129 15.97 -22.99 6.00
N LEU A 130 14.98 -22.16 6.18
CA LEU A 130 15.14 -20.71 6.37
C LEU A 130 15.73 -20.42 7.76
N THR A 131 16.79 -19.62 7.81
CA THR A 131 17.50 -19.23 9.04
C THR A 131 17.13 -17.85 9.56
N GLY A 132 16.56 -16.99 8.69
CA GLY A 132 16.12 -15.64 9.01
C GLY A 132 14.71 -15.58 9.60
N ALA A 133 14.39 -14.43 10.22
CA ALA A 133 13.06 -14.09 10.73
C ALA A 133 12.17 -13.61 9.58
N VAL A 134 11.48 -14.53 8.92
CA VAL A 134 10.61 -14.25 7.78
C VAL A 134 9.19 -14.71 8.08
N SER A 135 8.23 -13.84 7.85
CA SER A 135 6.80 -14.16 7.88
C SER A 135 6.23 -13.98 6.48
N ALA A 136 5.46 -14.94 6.00
CA ALA A 136 4.82 -14.88 4.68
C ALA A 136 3.31 -14.99 4.81
N ILE A 137 2.59 -14.33 3.90
CA ILE A 137 1.13 -14.36 3.79
C ILE A 137 0.77 -14.47 2.30
N ASN A 138 -0.13 -15.39 1.99
CA ASN A 138 -0.55 -15.67 0.61
C ASN A 138 -1.73 -14.79 0.17
N ASN A 139 -2.02 -14.80 -1.13
CA ASN A 139 -3.12 -14.03 -1.72
C ASN A 139 -4.48 -14.33 -1.08
N LYS A 140 -4.78 -15.60 -0.76
CA LYS A 140 -6.07 -16.00 -0.19
C LYS A 140 -6.31 -15.30 1.15
N GLU A 141 -5.28 -15.24 1.99
CA GLU A 141 -5.35 -14.57 3.30
C GLU A 141 -5.43 -13.04 3.16
N ILE A 142 -4.70 -12.44 2.19
CA ILE A 142 -4.76 -11.00 1.90
C ILE A 142 -6.18 -10.64 1.44
N ALA A 143 -6.73 -11.39 0.48
CA ALA A 143 -7.99 -11.08 -0.19
C ALA A 143 -9.25 -11.28 0.68
N ILE A 144 -9.15 -11.91 1.87
CA ILE A 144 -10.28 -12.04 2.82
C ILE A 144 -10.74 -10.65 3.28
N THR A 145 -9.81 -9.75 3.58
CA THR A 145 -10.13 -8.38 3.97
C THR A 145 -10.29 -7.52 2.73
N LYS A 146 -11.48 -6.99 2.48
CA LYS A 146 -11.72 -6.09 1.35
C LYS A 146 -11.46 -4.66 1.79
N ASN A 147 -10.49 -4.02 1.14
CA ASN A 147 -10.13 -2.63 1.37
C ASN A 147 -9.59 -2.03 0.07
N GLU A 148 -9.66 -0.72 -0.09
CA GLU A 148 -9.12 0.03 -1.24
C GLU A 148 -7.60 0.13 -1.21
N ASN A 149 -7.01 -0.07 -0.03
CA ASN A 149 -5.57 0.04 0.24
C ASN A 149 -5.02 -1.33 0.67
N VAL A 150 -4.13 -1.89 -0.14
CA VAL A 150 -3.51 -3.20 0.13
C VAL A 150 -2.77 -3.23 1.48
N VAL A 151 -2.17 -2.12 1.90
CA VAL A 151 -1.49 -2.05 3.21
C VAL A 151 -2.46 -2.38 4.34
N ASN A 152 -3.69 -1.85 4.31
CA ASN A 152 -4.71 -2.15 5.33
C ASN A 152 -5.11 -3.63 5.36
N MET A 153 -5.08 -4.30 4.20
CA MET A 153 -5.41 -5.73 4.11
C MET A 153 -4.41 -6.63 4.85
N LEU A 154 -3.22 -6.12 5.17
CA LEU A 154 -2.19 -6.83 5.95
C LEU A 154 -2.33 -6.62 7.46
N SER A 155 -3.20 -5.71 7.90
CA SER A 155 -3.35 -5.37 9.32
C SER A 155 -3.76 -6.57 10.16
N GLY A 156 -3.03 -6.81 11.25
CA GLY A 156 -3.28 -7.92 12.17
C GLY A 156 -2.91 -9.31 11.66
N LYS A 157 -2.36 -9.45 10.44
CA LYS A 157 -2.08 -10.76 9.82
C LYS A 157 -0.62 -11.22 9.95
N ILE A 158 0.30 -10.29 10.20
CA ILE A 158 1.74 -10.57 10.25
C ILE A 158 2.29 -10.13 11.61
N PRO A 159 2.92 -11.04 12.39
CA PRO A 159 3.52 -10.69 13.68
C PRO A 159 4.55 -9.57 13.55
N GLY A 160 4.51 -8.59 14.47
CA GLY A 160 5.44 -7.46 14.50
C GLY A 160 5.23 -6.41 13.41
N VAL A 161 4.26 -6.58 12.51
CA VAL A 161 3.86 -5.55 11.54
C VAL A 161 2.72 -4.73 12.11
N ARG A 162 2.93 -3.43 12.24
CA ARG A 162 1.94 -2.47 12.72
C ARG A 162 1.51 -1.57 11.59
N ILE A 163 0.20 -1.49 11.39
CA ILE A 163 -0.42 -0.63 10.39
C ILE A 163 -1.40 0.29 11.11
N PHE A 164 -1.26 1.58 10.83
CA PHE A 164 -2.16 2.60 11.36
C PHE A 164 -2.71 3.44 10.21
N GLN A 165 -4.02 3.36 10.03
CA GLN A 165 -4.72 4.17 9.04
C GLN A 165 -4.89 5.58 9.58
N LYS A 166 -4.27 6.57 8.93
CA LYS A 166 -4.34 7.98 9.33
C LYS A 166 -5.62 8.67 8.84
N SER A 167 -6.15 8.22 7.70
CA SER A 167 -7.33 8.81 7.06
C SER A 167 -8.12 7.75 6.31
N SER A 168 -9.44 7.90 6.26
CA SER A 168 -10.35 7.13 5.39
C SER A 168 -10.85 7.96 4.22
N GLN A 169 -10.25 9.12 3.98
CA GLN A 169 -10.59 9.99 2.87
C GLN A 169 -10.35 9.27 1.53
N PRO A 170 -11.26 9.36 0.56
CA PRO A 170 -11.07 8.80 -0.78
C PRO A 170 -9.71 9.18 -1.39
N GLY A 171 -9.00 8.17 -1.91
CA GLY A 171 -7.69 8.35 -2.55
C GLY A 171 -6.54 8.71 -1.60
N GLU A 172 -6.76 8.73 -0.28
CA GLU A 172 -5.70 8.98 0.70
C GLU A 172 -5.13 7.66 1.22
N PHE A 173 -3.88 7.37 0.84
CA PHE A 173 -3.22 6.10 1.14
C PHE A 173 -1.95 6.27 2.00
N ASP A 174 -1.80 7.41 2.68
CA ASP A 174 -0.67 7.65 3.60
C ASP A 174 -0.91 6.99 4.98
N ASN A 175 -0.88 5.65 4.99
CA ASN A 175 -0.93 4.88 6.23
C ASN A 175 0.46 4.76 6.85
N ALA A 176 0.53 4.77 8.17
CA ALA A 176 1.76 4.36 8.84
C ALA A 176 1.91 2.84 8.72
N LEU A 177 3.07 2.41 8.26
CA LEU A 177 3.47 1.02 8.13
C LEU A 177 4.84 0.85 8.80
N ASP A 178 4.93 -0.06 9.73
CA ASP A 178 6.08 -0.19 10.59
C ASP A 178 6.31 -1.67 10.92
N ILE A 179 7.57 -2.09 10.98
CA ILE A 179 7.98 -3.40 11.42
C ILE A 179 8.70 -3.25 12.77
N ARG A 180 8.18 -3.87 13.85
CA ARG A 180 8.80 -3.91 15.18
C ARG A 180 9.05 -2.53 15.82
N GLY A 181 8.27 -1.49 15.47
CA GLY A 181 8.52 -0.13 15.92
C GLY A 181 9.77 0.52 15.33
N MET A 182 10.29 -0.03 14.22
CA MET A 182 11.55 0.40 13.64
C MET A 182 11.40 1.48 12.56
N GLY A 183 10.18 1.85 12.20
CA GLY A 183 9.86 2.82 11.17
C GLY A 183 9.47 2.17 9.84
N GLU A 184 9.32 2.97 8.79
CA GLU A 184 8.85 2.52 7.49
C GLU A 184 9.83 1.54 6.83
N PRO A 185 9.38 0.32 6.44
CA PRO A 185 10.21 -0.68 5.80
C PRO A 185 10.45 -0.36 4.32
N LEU A 186 11.49 -0.96 3.75
CA LEU A 186 11.67 -1.02 2.30
C LEU A 186 10.63 -1.94 1.68
N ILE A 187 9.94 -1.51 0.64
CA ILE A 187 9.04 -2.34 -0.14
C ILE A 187 9.72 -2.72 -1.44
N VAL A 188 9.69 -4.02 -1.76
CA VAL A 188 10.29 -4.56 -2.98
C VAL A 188 9.22 -5.37 -3.71
N VAL A 189 8.87 -4.98 -4.92
CA VAL A 189 7.89 -5.67 -5.77
C VAL A 189 8.62 -6.32 -6.93
N ASP A 190 8.54 -7.65 -7.02
CA ASP A 190 9.21 -8.47 -8.05
C ASP A 190 10.71 -8.16 -8.21
N GLY A 191 11.39 -7.86 -7.09
CA GLY A 191 12.82 -7.55 -7.05
C GLY A 191 13.18 -6.07 -7.26
N VAL A 192 12.20 -5.19 -7.47
CA VAL A 192 12.41 -3.74 -7.65
C VAL A 192 11.97 -2.98 -6.40
N PRO A 193 12.84 -2.16 -5.79
CA PRO A 193 12.46 -1.25 -4.71
C PRO A 193 11.40 -0.24 -5.17
N ARG A 194 10.30 -0.16 -4.43
CA ARG A 194 9.16 0.72 -4.67
C ARG A 194 8.86 1.57 -3.45
N ASP A 195 8.11 2.65 -3.64
CA ASP A 195 7.58 3.41 -2.52
C ASP A 195 6.29 2.78 -1.95
N LYS A 196 5.94 3.18 -0.75
CA LYS A 196 4.71 2.75 -0.08
C LYS A 196 3.46 3.19 -0.85
N ALA A 197 3.51 4.35 -1.50
CA ALA A 197 2.40 4.88 -2.26
C ALA A 197 2.03 4.00 -3.46
N TYR A 198 3.03 3.42 -4.14
CA TYR A 198 2.83 2.43 -5.18
C TYR A 198 2.16 1.16 -4.63
N PHE A 199 2.75 0.58 -3.56
CA PHE A 199 2.23 -0.64 -2.95
C PHE A 199 0.79 -0.49 -2.43
N SER A 200 0.48 0.65 -1.82
CA SER A 200 -0.86 0.96 -1.32
C SER A 200 -1.93 0.98 -2.42
N ARG A 201 -1.53 1.27 -3.66
CA ARG A 201 -2.40 1.37 -4.84
C ARG A 201 -2.44 0.12 -5.72
N MET A 202 -1.68 -0.91 -5.39
CA MET A 202 -1.77 -2.19 -6.11
C MET A 202 -3.16 -2.82 -5.92
N ASP A 203 -3.58 -3.63 -6.90
CA ASP A 203 -4.75 -4.49 -6.73
C ASP A 203 -4.34 -5.77 -5.98
N ALA A 204 -5.09 -6.15 -4.94
CA ALA A 204 -4.80 -7.38 -4.19
C ALA A 204 -4.83 -8.64 -5.06
N ASN A 205 -5.62 -8.63 -6.16
CA ASN A 205 -5.70 -9.75 -7.09
C ASN A 205 -4.43 -9.92 -7.95
N GLU A 206 -3.56 -8.91 -8.02
CA GLU A 206 -2.26 -9.00 -8.68
C GLU A 206 -1.20 -9.70 -7.82
N ILE A 207 -1.40 -9.71 -6.50
CA ILE A 207 -0.42 -10.21 -5.52
C ILE A 207 -0.57 -11.72 -5.38
N ASP A 208 0.53 -12.44 -5.38
CA ASP A 208 0.61 -13.85 -5.06
C ASP A 208 0.96 -14.07 -3.59
N ASN A 209 2.05 -13.42 -3.15
CA ASN A 209 2.57 -13.58 -1.80
C ASN A 209 3.20 -12.28 -1.30
N VAL A 210 3.11 -12.04 0.02
CA VAL A 210 3.84 -10.98 0.72
C VAL A 210 4.69 -11.61 1.81
N SER A 211 6.02 -11.42 1.73
CA SER A 211 6.98 -11.89 2.72
C SER A 211 7.61 -10.70 3.45
N VAL A 212 7.71 -10.77 4.77
CA VAL A 212 8.28 -9.73 5.60
C VAL A 212 9.56 -10.22 6.25
N LEU A 213 10.68 -9.57 5.92
CA LEU A 213 12.01 -9.84 6.48
C LEU A 213 12.26 -8.85 7.61
N LYS A 214 12.49 -9.37 8.82
CA LYS A 214 12.52 -8.57 10.04
C LYS A 214 13.90 -8.49 10.70
N ASP A 215 14.89 -9.20 10.16
CA ASP A 215 16.22 -9.36 10.75
C ASP A 215 17.36 -9.23 9.73
N ALA A 216 18.51 -9.85 10.00
CA ALA A 216 19.68 -9.85 9.13
C ALA A 216 19.42 -10.34 7.70
N SER A 217 18.34 -11.12 7.46
CA SER A 217 17.95 -11.54 6.12
C SER A 217 17.56 -10.37 5.21
N ALA A 218 17.17 -9.23 5.80
CA ALA A 218 16.92 -7.99 5.09
C ALA A 218 18.19 -7.31 4.55
N ALA A 219 19.37 -7.61 5.11
CA ALA A 219 20.65 -6.94 4.77
C ALA A 219 21.02 -7.08 3.28
N ILE A 220 20.60 -8.17 2.62
CA ILE A 220 20.86 -8.39 1.19
C ILE A 220 20.19 -7.34 0.28
N TYR A 221 19.12 -6.66 0.75
CA TYR A 221 18.44 -5.57 0.05
C TYR A 221 19.08 -4.19 0.29
N GLY A 222 20.11 -4.14 1.16
CA GLY A 222 21.03 -3.03 1.34
C GLY A 222 20.42 -1.79 1.96
N VAL A 223 20.70 -0.70 1.29
CA VAL A 223 20.27 0.64 1.65
C VAL A 223 18.74 0.70 1.79
N ARG A 224 18.25 1.31 2.87
CA ARG A 224 16.83 1.43 3.22
C ARG A 224 16.20 0.15 3.84
N ALA A 225 16.93 -0.97 3.91
CA ALA A 225 16.46 -2.19 4.58
C ALA A 225 16.63 -2.18 6.11
N ALA A 226 17.19 -1.11 6.68
CA ALA A 226 17.46 -0.99 8.12
C ALA A 226 16.22 -1.12 9.02
N ASN A 227 15.02 -0.87 8.47
CA ASN A 227 13.73 -1.00 9.15
C ASN A 227 12.97 -2.29 8.77
N GLY A 228 13.64 -3.25 8.11
CA GLY A 228 13.02 -4.45 7.54
C GLY A 228 12.61 -4.27 6.10
N VAL A 229 12.17 -5.37 5.47
CA VAL A 229 11.78 -5.40 4.05
C VAL A 229 10.46 -6.12 3.89
N ILE A 230 9.56 -5.57 3.08
CA ILE A 230 8.34 -6.21 2.60
C ILE A 230 8.57 -6.61 1.16
N LEU A 231 8.61 -7.91 0.90
CA LEU A 231 8.72 -8.48 -0.44
C LEU A 231 7.34 -8.82 -0.95
N VAL A 232 7.00 -8.27 -2.08
CA VAL A 232 5.73 -8.55 -2.78
C VAL A 232 6.05 -9.31 -4.05
N THR A 233 5.52 -10.51 -4.17
CA THR A 233 5.57 -11.30 -5.40
C THR A 233 4.22 -11.22 -6.08
N THR A 234 4.24 -10.94 -7.38
CA THR A 234 3.00 -10.87 -8.16
C THR A 234 2.71 -12.19 -8.85
N LYS A 235 1.43 -12.43 -9.13
CA LYS A 235 0.96 -13.65 -9.81
C LYS A 235 1.63 -13.82 -11.17
N ARG A 236 1.97 -15.07 -11.46
CA ARG A 236 2.55 -15.50 -12.73
C ARG A 236 1.61 -16.43 -13.47
N GLY A 237 1.81 -16.57 -14.78
CA GLY A 237 1.09 -17.55 -15.57
C GLY A 237 1.49 -18.98 -15.18
N GLU A 238 0.54 -19.90 -15.23
CA GLU A 238 0.75 -21.32 -15.00
C GLU A 238 0.60 -22.12 -16.29
N ALA A 239 1.44 -23.15 -16.44
CA ALA A 239 1.35 -24.04 -17.59
C ALA A 239 0.07 -24.88 -17.50
N SER A 240 -0.89 -24.61 -18.35
CA SER A 240 -2.24 -25.21 -18.36
C SER A 240 -2.57 -25.98 -19.63
N ASN A 241 -1.55 -26.49 -20.34
CA ASN A 241 -1.70 -27.20 -21.61
C ASN A 241 -2.52 -26.42 -22.68
N GLY A 242 -2.29 -25.10 -22.74
CA GLY A 242 -3.00 -24.20 -23.67
C GLY A 242 -4.39 -23.76 -23.23
N LYS A 243 -4.86 -24.18 -22.05
CA LYS A 243 -6.08 -23.66 -21.42
C LYS A 243 -5.79 -22.36 -20.71
N PHE A 244 -6.82 -21.57 -20.50
CA PHE A 244 -6.75 -20.36 -19.70
C PHE A 244 -7.91 -20.30 -18.70
N ASP A 245 -7.66 -19.68 -17.55
CA ASP A 245 -8.64 -19.44 -16.51
C ASP A 245 -8.94 -17.93 -16.47
N ILE A 246 -10.22 -17.59 -16.52
CA ILE A 246 -10.69 -16.22 -16.35
C ILE A 246 -11.36 -16.13 -15.00
N THR A 247 -10.89 -15.17 -14.19
CA THR A 247 -11.51 -14.86 -12.90
C THR A 247 -12.07 -13.44 -12.95
N PHE A 248 -13.35 -13.30 -12.64
CA PHE A 248 -14.00 -12.01 -12.45
C PHE A 248 -14.41 -11.86 -10.99
N SER A 249 -14.13 -10.72 -10.41
CA SER A 249 -14.60 -10.37 -9.07
C SER A 249 -15.22 -8.98 -9.06
N ALA A 250 -16.32 -8.84 -8.33
CA ALA A 250 -17.01 -7.58 -8.13
C ALA A 250 -17.33 -7.42 -6.64
N ASN A 251 -17.03 -6.26 -6.09
CA ASN A 251 -17.38 -5.88 -4.73
C ASN A 251 -18.12 -4.55 -4.76
N TYR A 252 -19.25 -4.51 -4.08
CA TYR A 252 -20.01 -3.30 -3.84
C TYR A 252 -20.29 -3.19 -2.35
N GLY A 253 -19.99 -2.05 -1.76
CA GLY A 253 -20.14 -1.84 -0.34
C GLY A 253 -20.40 -0.38 -0.01
N TRP A 254 -20.70 -0.13 1.26
CA TRP A 254 -20.91 1.21 1.81
C TRP A 254 -19.95 1.44 2.95
N GLN A 255 -19.34 2.61 2.97
CA GLN A 255 -18.53 3.09 4.08
C GLN A 255 -19.40 3.91 5.03
N GLN A 256 -19.15 3.77 6.32
CA GLN A 256 -19.82 4.50 7.38
C GLN A 256 -18.80 5.00 8.39
N PHE A 257 -19.09 6.15 9.03
CA PHE A 257 -18.32 6.57 10.20
C PHE A 257 -18.57 5.59 11.35
N LEU A 258 -17.51 5.04 11.92
CA LEU A 258 -17.60 4.17 13.12
C LEU A 258 -18.08 4.94 14.34
N TYR A 259 -17.71 6.20 14.43
CA TYR A 259 -18.05 7.07 15.52
C TYR A 259 -18.11 8.52 15.04
N VAL A 260 -19.21 9.16 15.36
CA VAL A 260 -19.42 10.60 15.15
C VAL A 260 -19.62 11.24 16.53
N PRO A 261 -18.70 12.12 16.99
CA PRO A 261 -18.87 12.79 18.26
C PRO A 261 -20.19 13.58 18.28
N GLN A 262 -20.88 13.53 19.39
CA GLN A 262 -22.09 14.33 19.58
C GLN A 262 -21.72 15.78 19.81
N THR A 263 -22.41 16.70 19.17
CA THR A 263 -22.29 18.14 19.37
C THR A 263 -23.40 18.66 20.25
N ALA A 264 -23.14 19.72 20.99
CA ALA A 264 -24.14 20.39 21.81
C ALA A 264 -25.28 20.99 20.94
N SER A 265 -26.49 21.02 21.45
CA SER A 265 -27.57 21.77 20.83
C SER A 265 -27.29 23.28 20.89
N ALA A 266 -28.01 24.08 20.09
CA ALA A 266 -27.86 25.53 20.13
C ALA A 266 -28.18 26.10 21.55
N ALA A 267 -29.20 25.58 22.23
CA ALA A 267 -29.54 25.98 23.57
C ALA A 267 -28.45 25.65 24.59
N ASP A 268 -27.90 24.39 24.52
CA ASP A 268 -26.79 23.98 25.39
C ASP A 268 -25.52 24.80 25.10
N HIS A 269 -25.24 25.06 23.82
CA HIS A 269 -24.10 25.89 23.41
C HIS A 269 -24.23 27.32 24.01
N MET A 270 -25.41 27.95 23.93
CA MET A 270 -25.66 29.27 24.51
C MET A 270 -25.48 29.26 26.03
N LEU A 271 -25.94 28.20 26.72
CA LEU A 271 -25.76 28.03 28.16
C LEU A 271 -24.28 27.96 28.52
N LEU A 272 -23.51 27.10 27.79
CA LEU A 272 -22.07 26.96 28.01
C LEU A 272 -21.28 28.25 27.70
N ILE A 273 -21.71 29.03 26.70
CA ILE A 273 -21.10 30.32 26.40
C ILE A 273 -21.39 31.34 27.54
N ASN A 274 -22.59 31.33 28.07
CA ASN A 274 -22.92 32.17 29.24
C ASN A 274 -22.06 31.81 30.45
N GLU A 275 -21.90 30.50 30.72
CA GLU A 275 -21.05 30.02 31.80
C GLU A 275 -19.58 30.41 31.57
N LYS A 276 -19.06 30.23 30.36
CA LYS A 276 -17.71 30.69 29.99
C LYS A 276 -17.53 32.17 30.20
N TYR A 277 -18.54 32.97 29.85
CA TYR A 277 -18.50 34.42 29.99
C TYR A 277 -18.47 34.83 31.45
N TYR A 278 -19.28 34.21 32.31
CA TYR A 278 -19.25 34.42 33.76
C TYR A 278 -17.90 34.05 34.36
N ASN A 279 -17.34 32.90 33.97
CA ASN A 279 -16.05 32.43 34.51
C ASN A 279 -14.87 33.31 34.10
N ALA A 280 -14.94 33.95 32.92
CA ALA A 280 -13.83 34.74 32.36
C ALA A 280 -13.89 36.22 32.79
N PHE A 281 -15.09 36.78 32.90
CA PHE A 281 -15.27 38.22 33.01
C PHE A 281 -16.25 38.61 34.16
N GLY A 282 -16.84 37.61 34.83
CA GLY A 282 -17.89 37.88 35.82
C GLY A 282 -17.34 38.35 37.17
N ASP A 283 -17.84 39.50 37.61
CA ASP A 283 -17.89 39.81 39.03
C ASP A 283 -19.12 39.10 39.60
N ASN A 284 -18.91 38.06 40.43
CA ASN A 284 -20.00 37.31 41.05
C ASN A 284 -20.66 38.09 42.22
N THR A 285 -20.26 39.31 42.48
CA THR A 285 -20.85 40.13 43.53
C THR A 285 -22.03 40.94 43.01
N TYR A 286 -23.18 40.76 43.64
CA TYR A 286 -24.35 41.61 43.39
C TYR A 286 -24.09 43.02 43.94
N PRO A 287 -24.37 44.15 43.22
CA PRO A 287 -25.16 44.24 41.97
C PRO A 287 -24.38 44.22 40.65
N ASN A 288 -23.04 44.02 40.64
CA ASN A 288 -22.18 44.15 39.47
C ASN A 288 -22.09 42.86 38.60
N ARG A 289 -23.11 42.02 38.68
CA ARG A 289 -23.14 40.76 37.91
C ARG A 289 -23.05 41.01 36.39
N THR A 290 -22.05 40.45 35.77
CA THR A 290 -21.89 40.50 34.30
C THR A 290 -23.14 39.97 33.62
N PRO A 291 -23.76 40.71 32.68
CA PRO A 291 -24.92 40.23 31.94
C PRO A 291 -24.60 38.95 31.17
N ALA A 292 -25.56 38.04 31.08
CA ALA A 292 -25.42 36.88 30.23
C ALA A 292 -25.29 37.34 28.77
N LYS A 293 -24.44 36.66 28.00
CA LYS A 293 -24.29 36.94 26.55
C LYS A 293 -25.58 36.62 25.79
N TYR A 294 -26.27 35.55 26.20
CA TYR A 294 -27.55 35.13 25.62
C TYR A 294 -28.64 35.16 26.67
N THR A 295 -29.84 35.68 26.30
CA THR A 295 -30.99 35.72 27.17
C THR A 295 -31.68 34.36 27.25
N TRP A 296 -32.54 34.19 28.29
CA TRP A 296 -33.37 33.01 28.43
C TRP A 296 -34.34 32.83 27.26
N GLU A 297 -34.93 33.91 26.77
CA GLU A 297 -35.85 33.91 25.64
C GLU A 297 -35.18 33.44 24.38
N GLN A 298 -33.95 33.87 24.10
CA GLN A 298 -33.15 33.39 22.96
C GLN A 298 -32.88 31.89 23.04
N MET A 299 -32.50 31.38 24.24
CA MET A 299 -32.29 29.94 24.44
C MET A 299 -33.57 29.14 24.25
N MET A 300 -34.72 29.67 24.74
CA MET A 300 -36.04 29.02 24.57
C MET A 300 -36.49 28.94 23.11
N GLU A 301 -36.15 29.89 22.24
CA GLU A 301 -36.45 29.80 20.80
C GLU A 301 -35.88 28.55 20.17
N TYR A 302 -34.66 28.14 20.58
CA TYR A 302 -34.05 26.87 20.10
C TYR A 302 -34.62 25.65 20.81
N SER A 303 -34.82 25.73 22.12
CA SER A 303 -35.35 24.61 22.91
C SER A 303 -36.77 24.22 22.52
N THR A 304 -37.59 25.18 22.12
CA THR A 304 -38.96 24.97 21.65
C THR A 304 -39.06 24.65 20.17
N GLY A 305 -37.98 24.70 19.43
CA GLY A 305 -37.97 24.46 17.99
C GLY A 305 -38.44 25.63 17.13
N LYS A 306 -38.67 26.83 17.73
CA LYS A 306 -38.95 28.04 16.96
C LYS A 306 -37.80 28.43 16.04
N LYS A 307 -36.55 28.25 16.53
CA LYS A 307 -35.34 28.33 15.73
C LYS A 307 -34.69 26.95 15.63
N LYS A 308 -34.14 26.62 14.46
CA LYS A 308 -33.51 25.34 14.20
C LYS A 308 -32.05 25.33 14.73
N SER A 309 -31.71 24.37 15.56
CA SER A 309 -30.33 24.10 15.92
C SER A 309 -29.65 23.33 14.76
N THR A 310 -28.54 23.86 14.28
CA THR A 310 -27.81 23.23 13.15
C THR A 310 -26.89 22.13 13.66
N ASN A 311 -27.12 20.93 13.16
CA ASN A 311 -26.20 19.83 13.36
C ASN A 311 -25.26 19.74 12.16
N TRP A 312 -24.08 20.31 12.25
CA TRP A 312 -23.12 20.45 11.16
C TRP A 312 -22.65 19.12 10.60
N THR A 313 -22.52 18.07 11.41
CA THR A 313 -22.15 16.75 10.91
C THR A 313 -23.21 16.19 9.98
N LYS A 314 -24.51 16.39 10.33
CA LYS A 314 -25.63 15.97 9.48
C LYS A 314 -25.81 16.87 8.25
N GLU A 315 -25.41 18.13 8.30
CA GLU A 315 -25.49 19.00 7.12
C GLU A 315 -24.37 18.71 6.11
N LEU A 316 -23.19 18.25 6.57
CA LEU A 316 -22.00 18.08 5.75
C LEU A 316 -21.82 16.67 5.20
N PHE A 317 -22.18 15.64 5.99
CA PHE A 317 -21.77 14.27 5.70
C PHE A 317 -22.96 13.35 5.44
N ASP A 318 -22.78 12.45 4.49
CA ASP A 318 -23.64 11.28 4.27
C ASP A 318 -23.20 10.11 5.15
N ASP A 319 -24.19 9.39 5.70
CA ASP A 319 -23.95 8.26 6.60
C ASP A 319 -23.50 7.00 5.86
N ASN A 320 -23.91 6.83 4.60
CA ASN A 320 -23.65 5.64 3.78
C ASN A 320 -23.05 6.05 2.45
N VAL A 321 -21.77 5.76 2.25
CA VAL A 321 -21.00 6.21 1.09
C VAL A 321 -20.58 5.01 0.24
N PRO A 322 -21.00 4.93 -1.05
CA PRO A 322 -20.75 3.76 -1.87
C PRO A 322 -19.28 3.62 -2.28
N GLN A 323 -18.82 2.37 -2.32
CA GLN A 323 -17.54 1.97 -2.85
C GLN A 323 -17.73 0.77 -3.78
N GLN A 324 -17.08 0.80 -4.94
CA GLN A 324 -17.17 -0.24 -5.97
C GLN A 324 -15.77 -0.68 -6.38
N GLN A 325 -15.58 -1.99 -6.50
CA GLN A 325 -14.34 -2.57 -7.00
C GLN A 325 -14.64 -3.71 -7.95
N TYR A 326 -14.06 -3.66 -9.12
CA TYR A 326 -14.18 -4.68 -10.17
C TYR A 326 -12.79 -5.13 -10.59
N ASN A 327 -12.64 -6.42 -10.81
CA ASN A 327 -11.40 -7.00 -11.28
C ASN A 327 -11.66 -8.14 -12.24
N ILE A 328 -10.88 -8.20 -13.32
CA ILE A 328 -10.84 -9.34 -14.24
C ILE A 328 -9.38 -9.76 -14.40
N SER A 329 -9.11 -11.05 -14.26
CA SER A 329 -7.80 -11.61 -14.51
C SER A 329 -7.87 -12.82 -15.42
N VAL A 330 -6.83 -13.00 -16.22
CA VAL A 330 -6.65 -14.14 -17.12
C VAL A 330 -5.31 -14.78 -16.80
N ASN A 331 -5.32 -16.06 -16.47
CA ASN A 331 -4.15 -16.88 -16.20
C ASN A 331 -4.10 -18.03 -17.17
N GLY A 332 -2.94 -18.32 -17.75
CA GLY A 332 -2.80 -19.43 -18.66
C GLY A 332 -1.38 -19.63 -19.14
N GLY A 333 -1.21 -20.67 -19.96
CA GLY A 333 0.09 -20.92 -20.53
C GLY A 333 0.24 -22.26 -21.23
N SER A 334 1.40 -22.43 -21.83
CA SER A 334 1.88 -23.64 -22.45
C SER A 334 3.23 -24.05 -21.82
N GLU A 335 3.84 -25.12 -22.31
CA GLU A 335 5.20 -25.49 -21.88
C GLU A 335 6.26 -24.40 -22.19
N LYS A 336 6.00 -23.54 -23.18
CA LYS A 336 6.95 -22.52 -23.64
C LYS A 336 6.66 -21.12 -23.15
N VAL A 337 5.37 -20.77 -23.00
CA VAL A 337 4.95 -19.40 -22.64
C VAL A 337 3.84 -19.48 -21.62
N ASN A 338 4.05 -18.81 -20.49
CA ASN A 338 3.05 -18.62 -19.45
C ASN A 338 2.72 -17.12 -19.36
N TYR A 339 1.45 -16.79 -19.10
CA TYR A 339 1.01 -15.41 -19.02
C TYR A 339 -0.04 -15.21 -17.94
N PHE A 340 0.02 -14.04 -17.32
CA PHE A 340 -0.98 -13.53 -16.41
C PHE A 340 -1.32 -12.10 -16.81
N PHE A 341 -2.62 -11.80 -16.94
CA PHE A 341 -3.14 -10.46 -17.16
C PHE A 341 -4.14 -10.11 -16.08
N ASN A 342 -4.14 -8.86 -15.65
CA ASN A 342 -5.07 -8.33 -14.67
C ASN A 342 -5.49 -6.91 -15.05
N LEU A 343 -6.78 -6.62 -14.91
CA LEU A 343 -7.35 -5.27 -15.02
C LEU A 343 -8.30 -5.06 -13.84
N GLY A 344 -8.04 -4.01 -13.06
CA GLY A 344 -8.83 -3.63 -11.91
C GLY A 344 -9.38 -2.22 -12.04
N TYR A 345 -10.58 -1.98 -11.51
CA TYR A 345 -11.20 -0.67 -11.36
C TYR A 345 -11.72 -0.50 -9.95
N LEU A 346 -11.42 0.64 -9.33
CA LEU A 346 -11.93 1.06 -8.03
C LEU A 346 -12.59 2.42 -8.19
N LYS A 347 -13.80 2.58 -7.64
CA LYS A 347 -14.46 3.86 -7.44
C LYS A 347 -14.85 4.00 -5.99
N GLN A 348 -14.51 5.13 -5.38
CA GLN A 348 -14.79 5.47 -4.01
C GLN A 348 -15.39 6.88 -3.95
N GLU A 349 -16.61 6.98 -3.46
CA GLU A 349 -17.23 8.26 -3.16
C GLU A 349 -16.78 8.75 -1.78
N GLY A 350 -16.83 10.05 -1.55
CA GLY A 350 -16.56 10.65 -0.24
C GLY A 350 -17.84 11.01 0.49
N SER A 351 -17.71 11.18 1.79
CA SER A 351 -18.86 11.45 2.68
C SER A 351 -19.48 12.85 2.55
N TYR A 352 -18.95 13.74 1.71
CA TYR A 352 -19.53 15.06 1.51
C TYR A 352 -20.82 15.00 0.71
N LYS A 353 -21.91 15.55 1.28
CA LYS A 353 -23.21 15.65 0.60
C LYS A 353 -23.19 16.36 -0.73
N SER A 354 -22.21 17.21 -0.96
CA SER A 354 -22.00 17.88 -2.25
C SER A 354 -21.54 16.93 -3.38
N GLY A 355 -21.11 15.70 -3.08
CA GLY A 355 -20.49 14.78 -4.06
C GLY A 355 -19.13 15.22 -4.60
N SER A 356 -18.59 16.35 -4.09
CA SER A 356 -17.35 16.95 -4.61
C SER A 356 -16.08 16.18 -4.23
N LEU A 357 -16.19 15.18 -3.37
CA LEU A 357 -15.09 14.35 -2.94
C LEU A 357 -15.25 12.94 -3.50
N ASN A 358 -14.38 12.54 -4.42
CA ASN A 358 -14.41 11.19 -5.00
C ASN A 358 -13.03 10.79 -5.49
N TYR A 359 -12.87 9.49 -5.75
CA TYR A 359 -11.64 8.89 -6.21
C TYR A 359 -11.93 7.71 -7.14
N ASP A 360 -11.22 7.67 -8.27
CA ASP A 360 -11.26 6.61 -9.25
C ASP A 360 -9.86 6.09 -9.51
N ARG A 361 -9.70 4.75 -9.69
CA ARG A 361 -8.42 4.13 -10.02
C ARG A 361 -8.59 2.96 -10.98
N TRP A 362 -7.75 2.93 -11.99
CA TRP A 362 -7.55 1.80 -12.88
C TRP A 362 -6.19 1.18 -12.60
N ASN A 363 -6.13 -0.14 -12.44
CA ASN A 363 -4.90 -0.92 -12.32
C ASN A 363 -4.79 -1.87 -13.51
N PHE A 364 -3.59 -2.08 -14.02
CA PHE A 364 -3.31 -3.11 -15.01
C PHE A 364 -2.00 -3.83 -14.71
N ARG A 365 -1.93 -5.13 -15.05
CA ARG A 365 -0.73 -5.94 -14.98
C ARG A 365 -0.69 -6.97 -16.10
N SER A 366 0.50 -7.18 -16.66
CA SER A 366 0.82 -8.22 -17.61
C SER A 366 2.16 -8.84 -17.24
N ASN A 367 2.18 -10.13 -16.93
CA ASN A 367 3.37 -10.91 -16.65
C ASN A 367 3.46 -12.03 -17.68
N ILE A 368 4.55 -12.09 -18.45
CA ILE A 368 4.77 -13.09 -19.49
C ILE A 368 6.14 -13.73 -19.27
N ASP A 369 6.17 -15.03 -19.11
CA ASP A 369 7.36 -15.84 -18.95
C ASP A 369 7.52 -16.77 -20.16
N ALA A 370 8.63 -16.67 -20.89
CA ALA A 370 8.88 -17.43 -22.10
C ALA A 370 10.19 -18.22 -22.04
N LYS A 371 10.15 -19.50 -22.41
CA LYS A 371 11.32 -20.33 -22.66
C LYS A 371 11.73 -20.15 -24.13
N ILE A 372 12.66 -19.23 -24.40
CA ILE A 372 13.15 -18.92 -25.76
C ILE A 372 13.91 -20.10 -26.34
N THR A 373 14.76 -20.70 -25.50
CA THR A 373 15.47 -21.95 -25.81
C THR A 373 15.49 -22.85 -24.57
N ASN A 374 16.05 -24.05 -24.65
CA ASN A 374 16.21 -24.90 -23.48
C ASN A 374 17.13 -24.30 -22.39
N ARG A 375 17.87 -23.22 -22.69
CA ARG A 375 18.82 -22.57 -21.78
C ARG A 375 18.51 -21.11 -21.55
N LEU A 376 17.75 -20.46 -22.43
CA LEU A 376 17.43 -19.05 -22.33
C LEU A 376 15.95 -18.87 -21.99
N LYS A 377 15.67 -18.21 -20.87
CA LYS A 377 14.34 -17.79 -20.45
C LYS A 377 14.27 -16.27 -20.45
N ALA A 378 13.14 -15.73 -20.86
CA ALA A 378 12.83 -14.31 -20.80
C ALA A 378 11.53 -14.10 -20.02
N SER A 379 11.54 -13.14 -19.10
CA SER A 379 10.33 -12.67 -18.40
C SER A 379 10.13 -11.20 -18.69
N VAL A 380 8.94 -10.84 -19.17
CA VAL A 380 8.54 -9.45 -19.40
C VAL A 380 7.37 -9.14 -18.47
N GLN A 381 7.47 -8.02 -17.76
CA GLN A 381 6.40 -7.54 -16.90
C GLN A 381 6.08 -6.10 -17.28
N ALA A 382 4.79 -5.78 -17.35
CA ALA A 382 4.29 -4.43 -17.51
C ALA A 382 3.13 -4.24 -16.52
N SER A 383 3.16 -3.16 -15.76
CA SER A 383 2.10 -2.87 -14.80
C SER A 383 1.98 -1.38 -14.57
N GLY A 384 0.89 -0.95 -13.97
CA GLY A 384 0.71 0.43 -13.60
C GLY A 384 -0.67 0.72 -13.08
N TYR A 385 -0.86 1.98 -12.75
CA TYR A 385 -2.17 2.51 -12.38
C TYR A 385 -2.34 3.94 -12.92
N MET A 386 -3.60 4.29 -13.12
CA MET A 386 -4.04 5.67 -13.32
C MET A 386 -5.10 5.96 -12.28
N ASP A 387 -4.94 7.05 -11.54
CA ASP A 387 -5.93 7.48 -10.57
C ASP A 387 -6.29 8.97 -10.73
N GLU A 388 -7.50 9.28 -10.29
CA GLU A 388 -8.00 10.65 -10.23
C GLU A 388 -8.69 10.87 -8.89
N LYS A 389 -8.28 11.93 -8.17
CA LYS A 389 -8.89 12.39 -6.93
C LYS A 389 -9.47 13.78 -7.16
N ASN A 390 -10.76 13.93 -6.91
CA ASN A 390 -11.46 15.21 -6.93
C ASN A 390 -11.83 15.60 -5.50
N GLN A 391 -11.70 16.88 -5.17
CA GLN A 391 -12.05 17.44 -3.88
C GLN A 391 -12.39 18.91 -4.01
N PRO A 392 -13.20 19.50 -3.10
CA PRO A 392 -13.44 20.93 -3.10
C PRO A 392 -12.14 21.71 -2.89
N PHE A 393 -12.13 22.97 -3.26
CA PHE A 393 -10.93 23.82 -3.11
C PHE A 393 -10.50 23.93 -1.66
N THR A 394 -11.45 24.02 -0.74
CA THR A 394 -11.18 24.09 0.71
C THR A 394 -10.58 22.78 1.19
N ASP A 395 -9.56 22.90 2.01
CA ASP A 395 -8.90 21.74 2.62
C ASP A 395 -9.87 20.88 3.43
N ILE A 396 -9.86 19.57 3.18
CA ILE A 396 -10.80 18.62 3.78
C ILE A 396 -10.67 18.58 5.30
N TRP A 397 -9.45 18.65 5.82
CA TRP A 397 -9.23 18.66 7.26
C TRP A 397 -9.79 19.91 7.93
N SER A 398 -9.71 21.06 7.25
CA SER A 398 -10.32 22.31 7.71
C SER A 398 -11.84 22.21 7.77
N VAL A 399 -12.48 21.61 6.76
CA VAL A 399 -13.92 21.35 6.76
C VAL A 399 -14.32 20.40 7.90
N TYR A 400 -13.57 19.30 8.05
CA TYR A 400 -13.82 18.33 9.11
C TYR A 400 -13.77 18.98 10.50
N LYS A 401 -12.76 19.82 10.78
CA LYS A 401 -12.71 20.57 12.04
C LYS A 401 -13.93 21.49 12.23
N LYS A 402 -14.38 22.14 11.17
CA LYS A 402 -15.54 23.04 11.24
C LYS A 402 -16.83 22.32 11.58
N ALA A 403 -16.99 21.06 11.22
CA ALA A 403 -18.12 20.25 11.63
C ALA A 403 -18.29 20.16 13.16
N TRP A 404 -17.19 20.34 13.92
CA TRP A 404 -17.17 20.28 15.38
C TRP A 404 -17.03 21.64 16.05
N THR A 405 -16.48 22.62 15.35
CA THR A 405 -16.16 23.93 15.96
C THR A 405 -17.12 25.03 15.54
N TYR A 406 -17.87 24.80 14.45
CA TYR A 406 -18.84 25.78 14.01
C TYR A 406 -20.08 25.79 14.91
N ARG A 407 -20.67 26.98 15.15
CA ARG A 407 -21.73 27.15 16.14
C ARG A 407 -23.03 26.46 15.70
N PRO A 408 -23.70 25.73 16.58
CA PRO A 408 -25.03 25.17 16.30
C PRO A 408 -26.14 26.21 16.18
N THR A 409 -25.85 27.46 16.59
CA THR A 409 -26.76 28.63 16.43
C THR A 409 -26.70 29.24 15.02
N SER A 410 -25.62 28.94 14.25
CA SER A 410 -25.47 29.44 12.88
C SER A 410 -26.30 28.60 11.91
N GLU A 411 -26.93 29.24 10.96
CA GLU A 411 -27.71 28.56 9.90
C GLU A 411 -26.77 28.04 8.80
N ALA A 412 -27.11 26.91 8.21
CA ALA A 412 -26.41 26.39 7.03
C ALA A 412 -26.77 27.18 5.77
N TYR A 413 -28.04 27.56 5.66
CA TYR A 413 -28.62 28.35 4.57
C TYR A 413 -29.60 29.36 5.14
N VAL A 414 -29.66 30.55 4.55
CA VAL A 414 -30.59 31.58 4.95
C VAL A 414 -32.02 31.09 4.77
N ASP A 415 -32.82 31.10 5.85
CA ASP A 415 -34.20 30.56 5.86
C ASP A 415 -34.34 29.15 5.33
N GLY A 416 -33.24 28.35 5.27
CA GLY A 416 -33.23 26.99 4.71
C GLY A 416 -33.20 26.91 3.18
N ASP A 417 -33.06 28.04 2.48
CA ASP A 417 -32.95 28.06 1.02
C ASP A 417 -31.51 27.72 0.58
N HIS A 418 -31.31 26.58 -0.07
CA HIS A 418 -30.01 26.06 -0.52
C HIS A 418 -29.31 26.96 -1.54
N ASN A 419 -29.97 27.96 -2.12
CA ASN A 419 -29.34 28.92 -3.01
C ASN A 419 -28.54 29.99 -2.23
N TYR A 420 -28.77 30.14 -0.93
CA TYR A 420 -28.20 31.19 -0.11
C TYR A 420 -27.41 30.58 1.08
N PRO A 421 -26.16 30.08 0.88
CA PRO A 421 -25.32 29.65 2.00
C PRO A 421 -25.15 30.79 3.01
N ALA A 422 -25.49 30.52 4.26
CA ALA A 422 -25.58 31.59 5.29
C ALA A 422 -24.18 32.02 5.74
N TRP A 423 -24.09 33.30 6.16
CA TRP A 423 -22.92 33.85 6.81
C TRP A 423 -23.28 34.25 8.26
N ASP A 424 -22.52 33.69 9.19
CA ASP A 424 -22.63 34.11 10.59
C ASP A 424 -21.63 35.23 10.90
N SER A 425 -22.13 36.47 11.00
CA SER A 425 -21.31 37.66 11.29
C SER A 425 -20.58 37.60 12.65
N GLU A 426 -21.08 36.84 13.62
CA GLU A 426 -20.42 36.64 14.90
C GLU A 426 -19.21 35.72 14.89
N MET A 427 -19.02 34.98 13.81
CA MET A 427 -17.84 34.11 13.63
C MET A 427 -16.57 34.86 13.21
N GLY A 428 -16.66 36.14 12.93
CA GLY A 428 -15.55 36.99 12.49
C GLY A 428 -15.29 36.87 10.98
N GLU A 429 -14.54 35.85 10.56
CA GLU A 429 -14.32 35.57 9.14
C GLU A 429 -15.57 34.95 8.50
N PRO A 430 -16.06 35.52 7.39
CA PRO A 430 -17.21 34.93 6.67
C PRO A 430 -16.87 33.59 6.09
N GLU A 431 -17.35 32.53 6.70
CA GLU A 431 -17.18 31.16 6.29
C GLU A 431 -18.51 30.41 6.42
N ASN A 432 -18.67 29.38 5.62
CA ASN A 432 -19.80 28.46 5.73
C ASN A 432 -19.34 27.04 5.35
N PRO A 433 -19.46 26.04 6.25
CA PRO A 433 -19.01 24.70 5.98
C PRO A 433 -19.72 24.02 4.80
N VAL A 434 -21.02 24.25 4.55
CA VAL A 434 -21.74 23.67 3.41
C VAL A 434 -21.31 24.29 2.08
N ALA A 435 -20.96 25.57 2.06
CA ALA A 435 -20.32 26.18 0.89
C ALA A 435 -18.92 25.60 0.67
N ALA A 436 -18.14 25.40 1.75
CA ALA A 436 -16.77 24.90 1.69
C ALA A 436 -16.65 23.50 1.08
N ILE A 437 -17.64 22.63 1.25
CA ILE A 437 -17.63 21.27 0.65
C ILE A 437 -18.09 21.26 -0.82
N ASN A 438 -18.58 22.38 -1.36
CA ASN A 438 -19.16 22.44 -2.69
C ASN A 438 -18.14 23.00 -3.70
N SER A 439 -17.70 22.14 -4.62
CA SER A 439 -16.74 22.53 -5.66
C SER A 439 -17.33 23.49 -6.72
N ASP A 440 -18.63 23.48 -6.93
CA ASP A 440 -19.29 24.39 -7.85
C ASP A 440 -19.28 25.84 -7.36
N LEU A 441 -19.25 26.01 -6.04
CA LEU A 441 -19.15 27.32 -5.40
C LEU A 441 -17.69 27.74 -5.21
N THR A 442 -16.90 26.95 -4.49
CA THR A 442 -15.56 27.35 -4.03
C THR A 442 -14.44 27.05 -5.01
N GLY A 443 -14.73 26.25 -6.05
CA GLY A 443 -13.73 25.67 -6.92
C GLY A 443 -13.25 24.31 -6.41
N TYR A 444 -12.25 23.76 -7.04
CA TYR A 444 -11.83 22.37 -6.82
C TYR A 444 -10.32 22.20 -6.81
N ARG A 445 -9.88 21.05 -6.27
CA ARG A 445 -8.55 20.47 -6.46
C ARG A 445 -8.72 19.11 -7.09
N ARG A 446 -8.07 18.91 -8.23
CA ARG A 446 -8.06 17.65 -8.99
C ARG A 446 -6.64 17.15 -9.09
N GLU A 447 -6.40 15.93 -8.66
CA GLU A 447 -5.11 15.27 -8.75
C GLU A 447 -5.23 14.04 -9.64
N LYS A 448 -4.44 14.01 -10.72
CA LYS A 448 -4.35 12.87 -11.64
C LYS A 448 -2.95 12.30 -11.56
N ARG A 449 -2.84 11.00 -11.27
CA ARG A 449 -1.58 10.27 -11.28
C ARG A 449 -1.57 9.22 -12.35
N VAL A 450 -0.43 9.07 -12.97
CA VAL A 450 -0.12 7.99 -13.90
C VAL A 450 1.17 7.33 -13.43
N ASN A 451 1.13 6.02 -13.29
CA ASN A 451 2.30 5.21 -12.99
C ASN A 451 2.39 4.08 -13.99
N PHE A 452 3.55 3.88 -14.58
CA PHE A 452 3.87 2.79 -15.49
C PHE A 452 5.19 2.14 -15.08
N ASN A 453 5.21 0.82 -15.04
CA ASN A 453 6.37 0.03 -14.69
C ASN A 453 6.57 -1.06 -15.73
N GLY A 454 7.76 -1.13 -16.30
CA GLY A 454 8.18 -2.17 -17.22
C GLY A 454 9.44 -2.88 -16.75
N SER A 455 9.52 -4.20 -16.85
CA SER A 455 10.77 -4.90 -16.59
C SER A 455 11.00 -6.06 -17.53
N LEU A 456 12.28 -6.35 -17.78
CA LEU A 456 12.78 -7.48 -18.56
C LEU A 456 13.79 -8.27 -17.73
N THR A 457 13.59 -9.56 -17.62
CA THR A 457 14.55 -10.50 -17.03
C THR A 457 14.98 -11.51 -18.09
N LEU A 458 16.28 -11.67 -18.28
CA LEU A 458 16.87 -12.74 -19.07
C LEU A 458 17.64 -13.67 -18.15
N THR A 459 17.39 -14.97 -18.22
CA THR A 459 18.10 -16.00 -17.47
C THR A 459 18.71 -17.01 -18.43
N TYR A 460 20.01 -17.21 -18.34
CA TYR A 460 20.76 -18.13 -19.20
C TYR A 460 21.46 -19.20 -18.38
N ASP A 461 21.07 -20.44 -18.58
CA ASP A 461 21.73 -21.62 -17.96
C ASP A 461 23.07 -21.89 -18.65
N ILE A 462 24.19 -21.72 -17.94
CA ILE A 462 25.55 -21.80 -18.50
C ILE A 462 25.89 -23.25 -18.77
N PRO A 463 26.27 -23.62 -20.03
CA PRO A 463 26.62 -24.97 -20.37
C PRO A 463 27.94 -25.43 -19.69
N GLY A 464 28.05 -26.72 -19.39
CA GLY A 464 29.24 -27.30 -18.77
C GLY A 464 29.29 -27.22 -17.24
N VAL A 465 28.57 -26.28 -16.58
CA VAL A 465 28.53 -26.18 -15.12
C VAL A 465 27.09 -26.34 -14.63
N LYS A 466 26.78 -27.56 -14.18
CA LYS A 466 25.41 -27.86 -13.69
C LYS A 466 25.05 -26.97 -12.49
N GLY A 467 23.93 -26.26 -12.57
CA GLY A 467 23.42 -25.39 -11.54
C GLY A 467 23.90 -23.94 -11.58
N LEU A 468 24.72 -23.57 -12.61
CA LEU A 468 25.17 -22.19 -12.80
C LEU A 468 24.29 -21.50 -13.85
N ASN A 469 23.76 -20.32 -13.50
CA ASN A 469 23.06 -19.45 -14.43
C ASN A 469 23.52 -18.00 -14.31
N ALA A 470 23.44 -17.27 -15.42
CA ALA A 470 23.58 -15.82 -15.47
C ALA A 470 22.20 -15.20 -15.63
N LYS A 471 21.94 -14.13 -14.88
CA LYS A 471 20.68 -13.38 -14.94
C LYS A 471 20.96 -11.90 -15.18
N ALA A 472 20.30 -11.32 -16.17
CA ALA A 472 20.26 -9.89 -16.42
C ALA A 472 18.82 -9.41 -16.20
N PHE A 473 18.68 -8.33 -15.45
CA PHE A 473 17.41 -7.69 -15.14
C PHE A 473 17.51 -6.18 -15.42
N TYR A 474 16.46 -5.63 -16.02
CA TYR A 474 16.33 -4.19 -16.20
C TYR A 474 14.87 -3.78 -15.95
N SER A 475 14.67 -2.72 -15.19
CA SER A 475 13.35 -2.09 -15.02
C SER A 475 13.40 -0.61 -15.35
N TYR A 476 12.28 -0.12 -15.87
CA TYR A 476 12.00 1.29 -16.08
C TYR A 476 10.64 1.62 -15.49
N ASP A 477 10.61 2.61 -14.61
CA ASP A 477 9.46 3.07 -13.87
C ASP A 477 9.24 4.55 -14.16
N TYR A 478 8.04 4.89 -14.60
CA TYR A 478 7.62 6.27 -14.85
C TYR A 478 6.45 6.62 -13.94
N SER A 479 6.50 7.79 -13.35
CA SER A 479 5.37 8.36 -12.60
C SER A 479 5.19 9.83 -12.96
N SER A 480 3.94 10.29 -12.97
CA SER A 480 3.62 11.71 -13.10
C SER A 480 2.38 12.02 -12.30
N THR A 481 2.45 13.08 -11.48
CA THR A 481 1.31 13.63 -10.76
C THR A 481 0.98 15.00 -11.36
N ASN A 482 -0.26 15.15 -11.82
CA ASN A 482 -0.75 16.38 -12.41
C ASN A 482 -1.84 16.95 -11.50
N ASN A 483 -1.60 18.14 -10.93
CA ASN A 483 -2.54 18.81 -10.06
C ASN A 483 -3.16 20.01 -10.75
N THR A 484 -4.47 20.15 -10.63
CA THR A 484 -5.21 21.35 -11.01
C THR A 484 -5.91 21.88 -9.78
N GLN A 485 -5.66 23.13 -9.42
CA GLN A 485 -6.32 23.82 -8.32
C GLN A 485 -7.00 25.07 -8.90
N TYR A 486 -8.31 25.08 -8.80
CA TYR A 486 -9.12 26.19 -9.28
C TYR A 486 -9.89 26.78 -8.10
N LYS A 487 -9.55 28.03 -7.74
CA LYS A 487 -10.20 28.80 -6.69
C LYS A 487 -11.25 29.70 -7.35
N ARG A 488 -12.49 29.62 -6.88
CA ARG A 488 -13.59 30.44 -7.38
C ARG A 488 -14.02 31.48 -6.36
N PRO A 489 -14.41 32.71 -6.81
CA PRO A 489 -15.18 33.61 -5.97
C PRO A 489 -16.60 33.08 -5.78
N TYR A 490 -17.13 33.20 -4.59
CA TYR A 490 -18.48 32.81 -4.25
C TYR A 490 -19.09 33.76 -3.22
N LYS A 491 -20.43 33.76 -3.06
CA LYS A 491 -21.13 34.64 -2.13
C LYS A 491 -21.70 33.83 -0.97
N LEU A 492 -21.60 34.44 0.22
CA LEU A 492 -22.37 34.05 1.40
C LEU A 492 -23.39 35.14 1.72
N TYR A 493 -24.45 34.76 2.39
CA TYR A 493 -25.60 35.62 2.55
C TYR A 493 -26.02 35.73 4.00
N ASN A 494 -26.58 36.89 4.37
CA ASN A 494 -27.22 37.09 5.67
C ASN A 494 -28.54 37.86 5.45
N ARG A 495 -29.52 37.65 6.33
CA ARG A 495 -30.74 38.43 6.30
C ARG A 495 -30.61 39.57 7.28
N ARG A 496 -30.81 40.80 6.80
CA ARG A 496 -30.86 42.00 7.65
C ARG A 496 -32.19 42.07 8.38
N GLU A 497 -32.24 42.93 9.42
CA GLU A 497 -33.48 43.18 10.22
C GLU A 497 -34.62 43.69 9.37
N ASP A 498 -34.36 44.45 8.28
CA ASP A 498 -35.36 44.95 7.34
C ASP A 498 -35.88 43.87 6.37
N GLY A 499 -35.41 42.65 6.48
CA GLY A 499 -35.80 41.51 5.62
C GLY A 499 -35.04 41.43 4.32
N THR A 500 -34.10 42.32 4.01
CA THR A 500 -33.28 42.26 2.79
C THR A 500 -32.14 41.30 2.94
N LEU A 501 -31.66 40.69 1.79
CA LEU A 501 -30.49 39.82 1.74
C LEU A 501 -29.23 40.70 1.55
N GLU A 502 -28.29 40.53 2.45
CA GLU A 502 -26.94 41.04 2.31
C GLU A 502 -26.05 39.92 1.80
N SER A 503 -25.17 40.23 0.85
CA SER A 503 -24.18 39.26 0.35
C SER A 503 -22.77 39.72 0.66
N PHE A 504 -21.94 38.73 1.01
CA PHE A 504 -20.51 38.89 1.17
C PHE A 504 -19.76 38.00 0.18
N GLU A 505 -18.86 38.59 -0.58
CA GLU A 505 -18.06 37.86 -1.56
C GLU A 505 -16.80 37.24 -0.90
N ARG A 506 -16.61 35.98 -1.08
CA ARG A 506 -15.39 35.22 -0.67
C ARG A 506 -14.54 34.93 -1.88
N ASN A 507 -13.22 34.89 -1.66
CA ASN A 507 -12.23 34.61 -2.71
C ASN A 507 -12.40 35.55 -3.91
N PRO A 508 -12.38 36.87 -3.75
CA PRO A 508 -12.60 37.78 -4.88
C PRO A 508 -11.63 37.54 -6.04
N ASP A 509 -10.41 37.08 -5.72
CA ASP A 509 -9.44 36.72 -6.75
C ASP A 509 -9.59 35.23 -7.11
N SER A 510 -10.24 34.98 -8.27
CA SER A 510 -10.22 33.66 -8.88
C SER A 510 -8.81 33.33 -9.34
N ASN A 511 -8.32 32.15 -9.06
CA ASN A 511 -7.03 31.73 -9.62
C ASN A 511 -7.04 30.25 -10.04
N LEU A 512 -6.27 29.99 -11.08
CA LEU A 512 -6.02 28.64 -11.56
C LEU A 512 -4.52 28.34 -11.45
N ARG A 513 -4.20 27.27 -10.72
CA ARG A 513 -2.83 26.71 -10.63
C ARG A 513 -2.82 25.31 -11.23
N ARG A 514 -1.83 25.05 -12.07
CA ARG A 514 -1.53 23.74 -12.62
C ARG A 514 -0.09 23.36 -12.30
N SER A 515 0.10 22.15 -11.79
CA SER A 515 1.45 21.59 -11.58
C SER A 515 1.56 20.22 -12.20
N THR A 516 2.79 19.85 -12.55
CA THR A 516 3.17 18.52 -12.99
C THR A 516 4.45 18.12 -12.30
N ASP A 517 4.48 16.89 -11.79
CA ASP A 517 5.60 16.30 -11.05
C ASP A 517 5.99 14.96 -11.72
N PRO A 518 6.65 14.99 -12.91
CA PRO A 518 7.14 13.78 -13.56
C PRO A 518 8.39 13.25 -12.89
N GLY A 519 8.57 11.94 -12.94
CA GLY A 519 9.77 11.27 -12.48
C GLY A 519 9.94 9.91 -13.13
N TYR A 520 11.15 9.42 -13.17
CA TYR A 520 11.42 8.05 -13.58
C TYR A 520 12.52 7.41 -12.73
N ALA A 521 12.47 6.10 -12.62
CA ALA A 521 13.49 5.31 -11.97
C ALA A 521 13.92 4.14 -12.88
N THR A 522 15.19 3.81 -12.84
CA THR A 522 15.69 2.59 -13.50
C THR A 522 16.41 1.72 -12.48
N THR A 523 16.32 0.41 -12.65
CA THR A 523 17.12 -0.56 -11.90
C THR A 523 17.70 -1.57 -12.87
N MET A 524 19.02 -1.74 -12.85
CA MET A 524 19.76 -2.74 -13.59
C MET A 524 20.42 -3.70 -12.62
N GLN A 525 20.30 -5.02 -12.88
CA GLN A 525 20.94 -6.05 -12.08
C GLN A 525 21.58 -7.10 -13.00
N LEU A 526 22.82 -7.44 -12.70
CA LEU A 526 23.56 -8.51 -13.36
C LEU A 526 24.02 -9.51 -12.30
N SER A 527 23.64 -10.77 -12.40
CA SER A 527 24.01 -11.77 -11.41
C SER A 527 24.47 -13.10 -12.00
N LEU A 528 25.35 -13.76 -11.26
CA LEU A 528 25.70 -15.16 -11.42
C LEU A 528 25.19 -15.93 -10.22
N ASN A 529 24.41 -16.98 -10.48
CA ASN A 529 23.78 -17.79 -9.44
C ASN A 529 24.19 -19.24 -9.62
N TYR A 530 24.62 -19.87 -8.56
CA TYR A 530 24.98 -21.28 -8.52
C TYR A 530 24.17 -21.99 -7.45
N ALA A 531 23.51 -23.09 -7.79
CA ALA A 531 22.81 -23.94 -6.84
C ALA A 531 22.98 -25.41 -7.19
N ARG A 532 23.49 -26.21 -6.24
CA ARG A 532 23.74 -27.64 -6.45
C ARG A 532 23.66 -28.43 -5.14
N LYS A 533 23.12 -29.63 -5.26
CA LYS A 533 23.14 -30.65 -4.21
C LYS A 533 24.27 -31.66 -4.47
N PHE A 534 25.12 -31.89 -3.45
CA PHE A 534 26.22 -32.87 -3.44
C PHE A 534 25.96 -33.87 -2.30
N GLY A 535 25.29 -34.99 -2.63
CA GLY A 535 24.85 -35.94 -1.60
C GLY A 535 23.91 -35.26 -0.60
N ASP A 536 24.35 -35.18 0.66
CA ASP A 536 23.61 -34.57 1.74
C ASP A 536 23.88 -33.05 1.92
N HIS A 537 24.75 -32.48 1.11
CA HIS A 537 25.16 -31.08 1.15
C HIS A 537 24.44 -30.29 0.07
N ASN A 538 23.70 -29.24 0.46
CA ASN A 538 23.12 -28.27 -0.45
C ASN A 538 23.93 -26.97 -0.37
N VAL A 539 24.38 -26.47 -1.53
CA VAL A 539 25.15 -25.22 -1.63
C VAL A 539 24.46 -24.32 -2.64
N SER A 540 24.24 -23.08 -2.26
CA SER A 540 23.88 -22.03 -3.21
C SER A 540 24.73 -20.78 -2.98
N ALA A 541 25.15 -20.14 -4.08
CA ALA A 541 25.95 -18.93 -4.05
C ALA A 541 25.43 -17.96 -5.12
N MET A 542 25.48 -16.68 -4.81
CA MET A 542 25.11 -15.59 -5.73
C MET A 542 26.11 -14.46 -5.61
N VAL A 543 26.49 -13.89 -6.73
CA VAL A 543 27.12 -12.57 -6.82
C VAL A 543 26.27 -11.72 -7.75
N LEU A 544 26.05 -10.44 -7.37
CA LEU A 544 25.17 -9.53 -8.10
C LEU A 544 25.77 -8.12 -8.07
N PHE A 545 25.72 -7.47 -9.23
CA PHE A 545 25.91 -6.04 -9.38
C PHE A 545 24.54 -5.40 -9.60
N GLU A 546 24.26 -4.30 -8.91
CA GLU A 546 23.03 -3.53 -9.03
C GLU A 546 23.34 -2.05 -9.22
N GLU A 547 22.59 -1.41 -10.12
CA GLU A 547 22.59 0.03 -10.28
C GLU A 547 21.16 0.54 -10.27
N GLN A 548 20.93 1.64 -9.55
CA GLN A 548 19.65 2.34 -9.46
C GLN A 548 19.85 3.82 -9.79
N TYR A 549 18.98 4.35 -10.63
CA TYR A 549 18.91 5.77 -10.93
C TYR A 549 17.47 6.25 -10.73
N ASN A 550 17.30 7.36 -10.00
CA ASN A 550 16.01 8.02 -9.80
C ASN A 550 16.14 9.47 -10.19
N ASN A 551 15.21 9.95 -10.98
CA ASN A 551 15.11 11.35 -11.41
C ASN A 551 13.69 11.87 -11.11
N TRP A 552 13.61 13.13 -10.71
CA TRP A 552 12.34 13.83 -10.57
C TRP A 552 12.49 15.28 -10.97
N ASP A 553 11.38 15.85 -11.44
CA ASP A 553 11.25 17.24 -11.80
C ASP A 553 9.87 17.74 -11.36
N SER A 554 9.72 19.01 -11.08
CA SER A 554 8.43 19.60 -10.79
C SER A 554 8.32 20.99 -11.36
N PHE A 555 7.14 21.28 -11.89
CA PHE A 555 6.82 22.57 -12.47
C PHE A 555 5.40 22.97 -12.12
N TYR A 556 5.17 24.24 -11.86
CA TYR A 556 3.83 24.79 -11.79
C TYR A 556 3.71 26.18 -12.43
N ALA A 557 2.49 26.50 -12.88
CA ALA A 557 2.09 27.83 -13.30
C ALA A 557 0.73 28.19 -12.67
N GLN A 558 0.56 29.46 -12.35
CA GLN A 558 -0.65 30.01 -11.78
C GLN A 558 -0.95 31.39 -12.38
N ARG A 559 -2.21 31.65 -12.63
CA ARG A 559 -2.73 32.97 -13.03
C ARG A 559 -3.99 33.34 -12.28
N VAL A 560 -4.22 34.64 -12.10
CA VAL A 560 -5.53 35.17 -11.70
C VAL A 560 -6.43 35.08 -12.93
N MET A 561 -7.64 34.55 -12.76
CA MET A 561 -8.54 34.25 -13.87
C MET A 561 -9.51 35.41 -14.11
N GLN A 562 -9.49 36.01 -15.33
CA GLN A 562 -10.45 37.02 -15.77
C GLN A 562 -11.75 36.38 -16.27
N LEU A 563 -11.64 35.22 -16.91
CA LEU A 563 -12.78 34.49 -17.45
C LEU A 563 -12.94 33.17 -16.71
N VAL A 564 -14.16 32.71 -16.56
CA VAL A 564 -14.44 31.39 -16.01
C VAL A 564 -13.97 30.34 -17.00
N GLY A 565 -12.98 29.54 -16.62
CA GLY A 565 -12.42 28.48 -17.47
C GLY A 565 -11.24 27.77 -16.84
N GLU A 566 -10.87 26.62 -17.37
CA GLU A 566 -9.81 25.74 -16.85
C GLU A 566 -8.48 25.91 -17.63
N TYR A 567 -8.33 26.95 -18.42
CA TYR A 567 -7.13 27.23 -19.23
C TYR A 567 -6.41 28.46 -18.73
N LEU A 568 -5.14 28.35 -18.41
CA LEU A 568 -4.31 29.46 -17.92
C LEU A 568 -4.27 30.66 -18.90
N ILE A 569 -4.46 30.42 -20.18
CA ILE A 569 -4.47 31.49 -21.18
C ILE A 569 -5.62 32.50 -20.99
N TYR A 570 -6.67 32.12 -20.25
CA TYR A 570 -7.79 33.02 -19.90
C TYR A 570 -7.53 33.90 -18.67
N GLY A 571 -6.34 33.74 -18.07
CA GLY A 571 -5.92 34.51 -16.92
C GLY A 571 -5.07 35.73 -17.31
N GLU A 572 -4.94 36.65 -16.37
CA GLU A 572 -4.08 37.85 -16.51
C GLU A 572 -2.62 37.43 -16.59
N GLU A 573 -1.87 38.19 -17.42
CA GLU A 573 -0.40 38.03 -17.51
C GLU A 573 0.29 38.75 -16.34
N GLU A 574 -0.28 39.87 -15.89
CA GLU A 574 0.18 40.60 -14.71
C GLU A 574 -0.08 39.72 -13.45
N GLY A 575 0.96 39.52 -12.64
CA GLY A 575 0.87 38.67 -11.46
C GLY A 575 0.95 37.17 -11.78
N GLN A 576 1.28 36.76 -13.01
CA GLN A 576 1.54 35.35 -13.30
C GLN A 576 2.68 34.81 -12.42
N ILE A 577 2.42 33.64 -11.79
CA ILE A 577 3.43 32.93 -11.02
C ILE A 577 3.76 31.64 -11.76
N GLY A 578 5.02 31.40 -11.99
CA GLY A 578 5.54 30.14 -12.51
C GLY A 578 6.85 29.81 -11.84
N SER A 579 7.08 28.55 -11.58
CA SER A 579 8.31 28.07 -10.94
C SER A 579 8.58 26.62 -11.31
N MET A 580 9.86 26.28 -11.43
CA MET A 580 10.31 24.93 -11.21
C MET A 580 10.23 24.67 -9.71
N GLY A 581 9.41 23.70 -9.29
CA GLY A 581 9.22 23.37 -7.87
C GLY A 581 10.44 22.65 -7.26
N GLY A 582 11.30 22.12 -8.11
CA GLY A 582 12.54 21.42 -7.78
C GLY A 582 12.81 20.29 -8.77
N ALA A 583 14.07 20.01 -8.99
CA ALA A 583 14.53 18.88 -9.80
C ALA A 583 15.68 18.19 -9.09
N GLY A 584 15.86 16.90 -9.32
CA GLY A 584 16.98 16.19 -8.74
C GLY A 584 17.12 14.78 -9.27
N ASP A 585 18.27 14.21 -8.97
CA ASP A 585 18.59 12.83 -9.27
C ASP A 585 19.37 12.17 -8.15
N VAL A 586 19.21 10.86 -8.01
CA VAL A 586 19.97 10.04 -7.07
C VAL A 586 20.37 8.74 -7.74
N THR A 587 21.66 8.43 -7.67
CA THR A 587 22.23 7.19 -8.17
C THR A 587 22.74 6.33 -7.02
N ARG A 588 22.52 5.02 -7.10
CA ARG A 588 23.08 4.01 -6.18
C ARG A 588 23.67 2.88 -6.96
N GLN A 589 24.78 2.35 -6.47
CA GLN A 589 25.43 1.15 -7.00
C GLN A 589 25.68 0.17 -5.84
N ALA A 590 25.62 -1.12 -6.12
CA ALA A 590 25.90 -2.12 -5.12
C ALA A 590 26.55 -3.38 -5.68
N TYR A 591 27.44 -3.96 -4.87
CA TYR A 591 28.01 -5.29 -5.06
C TYR A 591 27.45 -6.19 -3.94
N VAL A 592 26.81 -7.29 -4.35
CA VAL A 592 26.11 -8.18 -3.41
C VAL A 592 26.66 -9.59 -3.54
N GLY A 593 26.90 -10.25 -2.40
CA GLY A 593 27.25 -11.65 -2.32
C GLY A 593 26.37 -12.39 -1.32
N LYS A 594 25.97 -13.62 -1.65
CA LYS A 594 25.24 -14.53 -0.76
C LYS A 594 25.78 -15.95 -0.91
N LEU A 595 25.94 -16.63 0.21
CA LEU A 595 26.29 -18.05 0.30
C LEU A 595 25.34 -18.72 1.29
N THR A 596 24.64 -19.75 0.84
CA THR A 596 23.77 -20.58 1.67
C THR A 596 24.29 -22.01 1.63
N TYR A 597 24.41 -22.59 2.79
CA TYR A 597 24.81 -23.98 2.97
C TYR A 597 23.87 -24.70 3.94
N ASP A 598 23.42 -25.86 3.57
CA ASP A 598 22.76 -26.77 4.51
C ASP A 598 23.30 -28.22 4.40
N TYR A 599 23.34 -28.88 5.54
CA TYR A 599 23.69 -30.30 5.66
C TYR A 599 22.47 -31.10 6.11
N LYS A 600 21.93 -31.96 5.24
CA LYS A 600 20.75 -32.82 5.47
C LYS A 600 19.48 -32.04 5.85
N GLY A 601 19.39 -30.74 5.56
CA GLY A 601 18.32 -29.86 6.06
C GLY A 601 18.29 -29.74 7.58
N ARG A 602 19.40 -30.08 8.27
CA ARG A 602 19.55 -30.14 9.72
C ARG A 602 20.35 -28.98 10.28
N TYR A 603 21.53 -28.74 9.69
CA TYR A 603 22.39 -27.61 10.03
C TYR A 603 22.45 -26.66 8.85
N MET A 604 22.13 -25.40 9.08
CA MET A 604 22.00 -24.39 8.05
C MET A 604 22.83 -23.17 8.41
N VAL A 605 23.53 -22.59 7.43
CA VAL A 605 24.27 -21.34 7.57
C VAL A 605 24.05 -20.50 6.32
N ASP A 606 23.68 -19.24 6.51
CA ASP A 606 23.63 -18.23 5.47
C ASP A 606 24.64 -17.12 5.79
N PHE A 607 25.40 -16.74 4.79
CA PHE A 607 26.27 -15.56 4.81
C PHE A 607 25.89 -14.65 3.66
N SER A 608 25.77 -13.37 3.93
CA SER A 608 25.53 -12.35 2.91
C SER A 608 26.38 -11.11 3.19
N PHE A 609 26.73 -10.40 2.15
CA PHE A 609 27.28 -9.06 2.26
C PHE A 609 26.73 -8.19 1.14
N ARG A 610 26.74 -6.90 1.40
CA ARG A 610 26.46 -5.87 0.41
C ARG A 610 27.38 -4.68 0.64
N GLU A 611 27.93 -4.16 -0.44
CA GLU A 611 28.68 -2.93 -0.45
C GLU A 611 27.95 -1.92 -1.32
N ASP A 612 27.41 -0.87 -0.70
CA ASP A 612 26.56 0.13 -1.34
C ASP A 612 27.26 1.46 -1.47
N GLY A 613 27.18 2.08 -2.64
CA GLY A 613 27.54 3.45 -2.90
C GLY A 613 26.31 4.32 -3.21
N SER A 614 26.22 5.51 -2.60
CA SER A 614 25.14 6.48 -2.83
C SER A 614 25.67 7.85 -3.21
N SER A 615 25.08 8.46 -4.26
CA SER A 615 25.45 9.83 -4.69
C SER A 615 25.08 10.90 -3.65
N ARG A 616 24.29 10.55 -2.62
CA ARG A 616 23.90 11.45 -1.52
C ARG A 616 25.03 11.80 -0.56
N TYR A 617 26.11 11.03 -0.59
CA TYR A 617 27.25 11.22 0.31
C TYR A 617 28.48 11.75 -0.43
N PRO A 618 29.35 12.50 0.27
CA PRO A 618 30.64 12.90 -0.23
C PRO A 618 31.48 11.70 -0.69
N LYS A 619 32.48 11.96 -1.56
CA LYS A 619 33.28 10.90 -2.19
C LYS A 619 33.89 9.92 -1.19
N ASP A 620 34.41 10.41 -0.07
CA ASP A 620 35.12 9.61 0.92
C ASP A 620 34.18 8.84 1.89
N GLY A 621 32.91 9.32 2.07
CA GLY A 621 31.85 8.67 2.86
C GLY A 621 30.83 7.89 2.03
N ARG A 622 31.01 7.76 0.72
CA ARG A 622 30.01 7.27 -0.23
C ARG A 622 29.72 5.79 -0.13
N TRP A 623 30.73 4.96 0.18
CA TRP A 623 30.63 3.51 0.21
C TRP A 623 30.46 2.98 1.62
N GLY A 624 29.52 2.05 1.80
CA GLY A 624 29.25 1.37 3.05
C GLY A 624 29.21 -0.15 2.89
N PHE A 625 29.88 -0.88 3.83
CA PHE A 625 29.90 -2.34 3.84
C PHE A 625 28.94 -2.91 4.90
N PHE A 626 28.06 -3.82 4.48
CA PHE A 626 26.93 -4.34 5.24
C PHE A 626 26.88 -5.86 5.22
N PRO A 627 27.57 -6.55 6.13
CA PRO A 627 27.55 -8.01 6.26
C PRO A 627 26.37 -8.51 7.08
N GLY A 628 25.93 -9.74 6.78
CA GLY A 628 24.93 -10.48 7.54
C GLY A 628 25.28 -11.95 7.63
N VAL A 629 24.97 -12.59 8.77
CA VAL A 629 25.13 -14.02 8.99
C VAL A 629 23.93 -14.57 9.74
N SER A 630 23.48 -15.75 9.37
CA SER A 630 22.48 -16.48 10.14
C SER A 630 22.76 -17.97 10.16
N ALA A 631 22.33 -18.64 11.22
CA ALA A 631 22.48 -20.07 11.40
C ALA A 631 21.19 -20.69 11.94
N GLY A 632 20.96 -21.95 11.60
CA GLY A 632 19.80 -22.70 12.06
C GLY A 632 20.15 -24.15 12.34
N TRP A 633 19.51 -24.71 13.36
CA TRP A 633 19.60 -26.11 13.76
C TRP A 633 18.20 -26.70 13.89
N ARG A 634 17.86 -27.64 13.03
CA ARG A 634 16.61 -28.42 13.13
C ARG A 634 16.84 -29.60 14.07
N ILE A 635 16.58 -29.36 15.35
CA ILE A 635 16.76 -30.31 16.44
C ILE A 635 15.88 -31.55 16.23
N SER A 636 14.68 -31.38 15.72
CA SER A 636 13.75 -32.48 15.40
C SER A 636 14.27 -33.46 14.34
N GLU A 637 15.28 -33.05 13.52
CA GLU A 637 15.88 -33.95 12.54
C GLU A 637 17.02 -34.81 13.09
N GLU A 638 17.39 -34.61 14.35
CA GLU A 638 18.37 -35.45 15.00
C GLU A 638 17.79 -36.86 15.26
N PRO A 639 18.55 -37.96 14.95
CA PRO A 639 18.03 -39.31 15.13
C PRO A 639 17.51 -39.59 16.54
N PHE A 640 18.25 -39.17 17.55
CA PHE A 640 17.87 -39.34 18.95
C PHE A 640 16.62 -38.59 19.36
N VAL A 641 16.30 -37.44 18.72
CA VAL A 641 15.08 -36.67 19.00
C VAL A 641 13.87 -37.31 18.33
N LYS A 642 14.02 -37.80 17.08
CA LYS A 642 12.95 -38.51 16.35
C LYS A 642 12.48 -39.75 17.08
N GLU A 643 13.41 -40.47 17.72
CA GLU A 643 13.10 -41.68 18.48
C GLU A 643 12.47 -41.37 19.83
N LEU A 644 12.96 -40.37 20.56
CA LEU A 644 12.53 -40.04 21.91
C LEU A 644 11.25 -39.22 21.96
N VAL A 645 10.99 -38.36 20.94
CA VAL A 645 9.88 -37.36 20.95
C VAL A 645 9.12 -37.39 19.63
N PRO A 646 8.39 -38.46 19.30
CA PRO A 646 7.75 -38.64 18.00
C PRO A 646 6.62 -37.62 17.70
N PHE A 647 6.04 -37.01 18.73
CA PHE A 647 5.05 -35.95 18.57
C PHE A 647 5.64 -34.59 18.16
N LEU A 648 6.96 -34.43 18.21
CA LEU A 648 7.69 -33.22 17.83
C LEU A 648 8.01 -33.26 16.33
N THR A 649 7.10 -32.72 15.51
CA THR A 649 7.22 -32.78 14.05
C THR A 649 8.33 -31.86 13.53
N ASN A 650 8.47 -30.68 14.16
CA ASN A 650 9.55 -29.75 13.86
C ASN A 650 9.95 -28.99 15.13
N LEU A 651 11.25 -28.86 15.33
CA LEU A 651 11.84 -27.95 16.31
C LEU A 651 13.13 -27.40 15.71
N LYS A 652 13.12 -26.08 15.45
CA LYS A 652 14.25 -25.38 14.85
C LYS A 652 14.65 -24.18 15.71
N LEU A 653 15.89 -24.17 16.14
CA LEU A 653 16.54 -23.02 16.75
C LEU A 653 17.27 -22.24 15.66
N ARG A 654 17.13 -20.92 15.64
CA ARG A 654 17.80 -20.05 14.68
C ARG A 654 18.29 -18.77 15.31
N GLY A 655 19.38 -18.24 14.76
CA GLY A 655 19.94 -16.96 15.17
C GLY A 655 20.50 -16.20 13.99
N SER A 656 20.42 -14.89 14.02
CA SER A 656 20.97 -14.02 13.00
C SER A 656 21.60 -12.76 13.58
N TRP A 657 22.62 -12.26 12.88
CA TRP A 657 23.26 -10.98 13.11
C TRP A 657 23.49 -10.29 11.76
N GLY A 658 23.22 -9.00 11.69
CA GLY A 658 23.51 -8.24 10.48
C GLY A 658 23.70 -6.75 10.77
N LYS A 659 24.52 -6.12 9.92
CA LYS A 659 24.72 -4.68 9.84
C LYS A 659 24.07 -4.18 8.56
N MET A 660 23.28 -3.12 8.64
CA MET A 660 22.59 -2.48 7.53
C MET A 660 22.84 -0.98 7.55
N GLY A 661 22.78 -0.34 6.39
CA GLY A 661 22.88 1.12 6.26
C GLY A 661 21.55 1.72 5.80
N ASP A 662 21.43 3.04 5.90
CA ASP A 662 20.32 3.79 5.31
C ASP A 662 20.81 5.17 4.88
N ASP A 663 20.39 5.62 3.68
CA ASP A 663 20.66 6.95 3.13
C ASP A 663 19.42 7.84 3.07
N GLY A 664 18.28 7.38 3.62
CA GLY A 664 17.00 8.10 3.53
C GLY A 664 17.00 9.46 4.22
N ALA A 665 17.79 9.63 5.28
CA ALA A 665 17.92 10.90 6.00
C ALA A 665 18.95 11.87 5.36
N ALA A 666 19.75 11.41 4.37
CA ALA A 666 20.67 12.28 3.65
C ALA A 666 19.92 13.16 2.65
N GLY A 667 20.40 14.38 2.40
CA GLY A 667 19.88 15.25 1.36
C GLY A 667 20.04 14.63 -0.04
N THR A 668 19.45 15.24 -1.05
CA THR A 668 19.57 14.79 -2.45
C THR A 668 21.01 14.82 -2.94
N TYR A 669 21.72 15.89 -2.58
CA TYR A 669 23.10 16.12 -2.95
C TYR A 669 24.00 16.18 -1.71
N PRO A 670 25.28 15.78 -1.82
CA PRO A 670 26.22 15.89 -0.72
C PRO A 670 26.48 17.36 -0.37
N GLU A 671 26.46 17.64 0.93
CA GLU A 671 26.73 18.98 1.47
C GLU A 671 28.24 19.25 1.51
N THR A 672 28.91 19.22 0.36
CA THR A 672 30.38 19.43 0.22
C THR A 672 30.77 20.87 -0.03
N ALA A 673 29.81 21.73 -0.37
CA ALA A 673 30.02 23.14 -0.61
C ALA A 673 28.93 23.98 0.07
N VAL A 674 29.19 25.24 0.26
CA VAL A 674 28.22 26.20 0.80
C VAL A 674 27.08 26.34 -0.20
N ALA A 675 25.87 26.05 0.23
CA ALA A 675 24.66 26.38 -0.52
C ALA A 675 24.23 27.81 -0.20
N TYR A 676 23.70 28.49 -1.19
CA TYR A 676 23.23 29.87 -1.06
C TYR A 676 21.75 29.97 -1.40
N ASN A 677 21.00 30.71 -0.57
CA ASN A 677 19.63 31.11 -0.86
C ASN A 677 19.58 32.53 -1.38
N ILE A 678 18.73 32.79 -2.37
CA ILE A 678 18.34 34.13 -2.79
C ILE A 678 17.19 34.55 -1.88
N ASN A 679 17.38 35.55 -1.03
CA ASN A 679 16.37 36.02 -0.12
C ASN A 679 16.04 37.49 -0.36
N LYS A 680 14.91 37.74 -1.01
CA LYS A 680 14.43 39.10 -1.33
C LYS A 680 14.01 39.91 -0.11
N ASP A 681 13.60 39.24 0.97
CA ASP A 681 13.03 39.90 2.13
C ASP A 681 14.06 40.21 3.21
N ARG A 682 15.17 39.51 3.25
CA ARG A 682 16.22 39.62 4.26
C ARG A 682 17.52 40.29 3.80
N ILE A 683 17.88 40.10 2.54
CA ILE A 683 19.17 40.52 2.00
C ILE A 683 18.92 41.31 0.73
N ALA A 684 18.22 42.38 0.86
CA ALA A 684 18.01 43.30 -0.24
C ALA A 684 18.55 44.67 0.18
N TRP A 685 19.27 45.37 -0.73
CA TRP A 685 19.70 46.73 -0.54
C TRP A 685 19.40 47.54 -1.83
N PHE A 686 19.28 48.83 -1.65
CA PHE A 686 19.08 49.73 -2.78
C PHE A 686 20.42 50.20 -3.32
N TYR A 687 20.65 50.07 -4.62
CA TYR A 687 21.75 50.66 -5.34
C TYR A 687 21.20 51.51 -6.50
N ASN A 688 21.48 52.82 -6.47
CA ASN A 688 20.89 53.79 -7.40
C ASN A 688 19.35 53.70 -7.52
N GLY A 689 18.63 53.50 -6.42
CA GLY A 689 17.17 53.38 -6.41
C GLY A 689 16.62 52.06 -6.90
N ILE A 690 17.46 51.11 -7.28
CA ILE A 690 17.08 49.77 -7.71
C ILE A 690 17.31 48.80 -6.55
N LEU A 691 16.27 47.98 -6.24
CA LEU A 691 16.34 46.93 -5.23
C LEU A 691 17.26 45.81 -5.76
N MET A 692 18.39 45.61 -5.09
CA MET A 692 19.35 44.53 -5.39
C MET A 692 19.13 43.38 -4.42
N THR A 693 18.87 42.18 -4.92
CA THR A 693 18.70 40.98 -4.14
C THR A 693 20.08 40.35 -3.86
N GLY A 694 20.37 40.07 -2.59
CA GLY A 694 21.57 39.38 -2.18
C GLY A 694 21.40 37.87 -2.04
N VAL A 695 22.47 37.20 -1.72
CA VAL A 695 22.51 35.77 -1.41
C VAL A 695 23.09 35.57 -0.02
N GLU A 696 22.55 34.60 0.69
CA GLU A 696 23.04 34.18 2.03
C GLU A 696 23.42 32.71 2.04
N PRO A 697 24.46 32.30 2.78
CA PRO A 697 24.80 30.92 2.97
C PRO A 697 23.68 30.24 3.82
N THR A 698 23.30 29.00 3.47
CA THR A 698 22.25 28.28 4.18
C THR A 698 22.79 27.46 5.35
N ALA A 699 23.90 26.78 5.16
CA ALA A 699 24.53 25.92 6.15
C ALA A 699 26.04 25.80 5.91
N ILE A 700 26.77 25.44 6.97
CA ILE A 700 28.18 25.07 6.89
C ILE A 700 28.27 23.69 6.23
N PRO A 701 29.18 23.46 5.26
CA PRO A 701 29.36 22.15 4.63
C PRO A 701 29.79 21.07 5.62
N ASN A 702 29.32 19.83 5.42
CA ASN A 702 29.81 18.66 6.14
C ASN A 702 30.39 17.63 5.15
N PRO A 703 31.71 17.65 4.89
CA PRO A 703 32.36 16.70 4.00
C PRO A 703 32.49 15.29 4.58
N ASP A 704 32.35 15.12 5.90
CA ASP A 704 32.48 13.85 6.61
C ASP A 704 31.15 13.09 6.80
N LYS A 705 30.07 13.62 6.23
CA LYS A 705 28.74 13.01 6.28
C LYS A 705 28.74 11.63 5.62
N THR A 706 28.29 10.60 6.34
CA THR A 706 28.27 9.23 5.87
C THR A 706 27.04 8.46 6.38
N TRP A 707 26.98 7.18 6.09
CA TRP A 707 25.93 6.25 6.47
C TRP A 707 25.70 6.19 7.97
N TYR A 708 24.46 6.26 8.41
CA TYR A 708 24.17 5.66 9.71
C TYR A 708 24.01 4.14 9.55
N THR A 709 24.32 3.41 10.61
CA THR A 709 24.30 1.95 10.59
C THR A 709 23.33 1.40 11.62
N SER A 710 22.68 0.31 11.24
CA SER A 710 21.77 -0.47 12.09
C SER A 710 22.35 -1.87 12.28
N LYS A 711 22.64 -2.25 13.53
CA LYS A 711 23.09 -3.60 13.90
C LYS A 711 21.91 -4.33 14.54
N THR A 712 21.51 -5.46 13.97
CA THR A 712 20.37 -6.25 14.43
C THR A 712 20.81 -7.65 14.82
N VAL A 713 20.34 -8.13 15.97
CA VAL A 713 20.45 -9.52 16.44
C VAL A 713 19.05 -10.07 16.59
N ASN A 714 18.81 -11.29 16.12
CA ASN A 714 17.56 -12.00 16.29
C ASN A 714 17.81 -13.46 16.71
N LEU A 715 17.05 -13.95 17.68
CA LEU A 715 17.00 -15.36 18.10
C LEU A 715 15.57 -15.85 17.96
N GLY A 716 15.38 -17.00 17.32
CA GLY A 716 14.06 -17.55 17.06
C GLY A 716 13.99 -19.05 17.35
N LEU A 717 12.84 -19.49 17.81
CA LEU A 717 12.47 -20.89 17.99
C LEU A 717 11.18 -21.15 17.22
N ASP A 718 11.24 -22.03 16.21
CA ASP A 718 10.08 -22.50 15.46
C ASP A 718 9.75 -23.93 15.89
N PHE A 719 8.48 -24.23 16.14
CA PHE A 719 8.05 -25.57 16.55
C PHE A 719 6.73 -25.98 15.91
N ASP A 720 6.62 -27.28 15.60
CA ASP A 720 5.39 -27.94 15.15
C ASP A 720 5.21 -29.23 15.94
N LEU A 721 4.04 -29.39 16.54
CA LEU A 721 3.68 -30.53 17.38
C LEU A 721 2.49 -31.28 16.78
N TRP A 722 2.46 -32.60 16.99
CA TRP A 722 1.34 -33.49 16.60
C TRP A 722 0.94 -33.33 15.12
N ASN A 723 1.90 -33.47 14.21
CA ASN A 723 1.68 -33.24 12.77
C ASN A 723 1.04 -31.88 12.47
N GLN A 724 1.64 -30.81 13.04
CA GLN A 724 1.21 -29.43 12.86
C GLN A 724 -0.19 -29.09 13.44
N LYS A 725 -0.75 -29.95 14.32
CA LYS A 725 -1.96 -29.55 15.06
C LYS A 725 -1.73 -28.32 15.93
N LEU A 726 -0.50 -28.18 16.46
CA LEU A 726 -0.05 -26.95 17.12
C LEU A 726 1.29 -26.52 16.51
N SER A 727 1.34 -25.33 15.96
CA SER A 727 2.55 -24.71 15.44
C SER A 727 2.79 -23.33 16.04
N GLY A 728 4.03 -22.93 16.16
CA GLY A 728 4.34 -21.62 16.72
C GLY A 728 5.76 -21.16 16.47
N THR A 729 5.95 -19.87 16.67
CA THR A 729 7.24 -19.20 16.60
C THR A 729 7.39 -18.27 17.79
N VAL A 730 8.55 -18.29 18.43
CA VAL A 730 8.95 -17.33 19.47
C VAL A 730 10.22 -16.65 19.02
N GLU A 731 10.24 -15.32 19.02
CA GLU A 731 11.39 -14.52 18.60
C GLU A 731 11.76 -13.48 19.64
N PHE A 732 13.08 -13.26 19.80
CA PHE A 732 13.66 -12.15 20.55
C PHE A 732 14.58 -11.38 19.62
N PHE A 733 14.47 -10.05 19.64
CA PHE A 733 15.26 -9.19 18.77
C PHE A 733 15.79 -7.98 19.50
N LYS A 734 16.95 -7.51 19.03
CA LYS A 734 17.58 -6.26 19.46
C LYS A 734 18.21 -5.57 18.27
N ARG A 735 17.91 -4.27 18.10
CA ARG A 735 18.52 -3.40 17.10
C ARG A 735 19.20 -2.23 17.79
N LYS A 736 20.38 -1.86 17.33
CA LYS A 736 21.07 -0.61 17.70
C LYS A 736 21.39 0.17 16.44
N ARG A 737 20.95 1.43 16.35
CA ARG A 737 21.35 2.36 15.30
C ARG A 737 22.41 3.29 15.84
N GLU A 738 23.43 3.58 15.02
CA GLU A 738 24.56 4.44 15.35
C GLU A 738 24.84 5.37 14.19
N GLY A 739 25.23 6.61 14.48
CA GLY A 739 25.53 7.63 13.48
C GLY A 739 24.29 8.24 12.83
N LEU A 740 23.15 8.30 13.53
CA LEU A 740 21.98 9.01 13.06
C LEU A 740 22.28 10.49 12.92
N LEU A 741 21.81 11.09 11.81
CA LEU A 741 22.05 12.49 11.52
C LEU A 741 21.30 13.38 12.51
N ALA A 742 22.04 14.32 13.10
CA ALA A 742 21.51 15.34 14.01
C ALA A 742 22.36 16.60 13.91
N THR A 743 21.73 17.74 14.14
CA THR A 743 22.46 19.00 14.34
C THR A 743 23.02 19.04 15.77
N ALA A 744 24.29 19.41 15.94
CA ALA A 744 24.88 19.55 17.26
C ALA A 744 24.10 20.58 18.09
N SER A 745 23.95 20.29 19.39
CA SER A 745 23.24 21.19 20.33
C SER A 745 24.07 22.42 20.74
N THR A 746 25.28 22.52 20.20
CA THR A 746 26.18 23.66 20.49
C THR A 746 25.60 24.96 19.94
N VAL A 747 25.43 25.96 20.79
CA VAL A 747 25.01 27.30 20.38
C VAL A 747 26.23 28.02 19.77
N VAL A 748 26.11 28.39 18.53
CA VAL A 748 27.08 29.26 17.85
C VAL A 748 26.62 30.70 17.86
N PRO A 749 27.50 31.69 17.99
CA PRO A 749 27.12 33.11 17.90
C PRO A 749 26.46 33.41 16.52
N GLY A 750 25.46 34.26 16.51
CA GLY A 750 24.78 34.66 15.29
C GLY A 750 25.70 35.30 14.23
N THR A 751 26.89 35.77 14.66
CA THR A 751 27.95 36.32 13.80
C THR A 751 28.57 35.28 12.83
N VAL A 752 28.36 33.99 13.06
CA VAL A 752 28.73 32.92 12.13
C VAL A 752 27.94 33.01 10.82
N GLY A 753 26.71 33.51 10.88
CA GLY A 753 25.89 33.79 9.69
C GLY A 753 25.38 32.57 8.93
N ALA A 754 25.59 31.35 9.48
CA ALA A 754 25.13 30.10 8.87
C ALA A 754 24.73 29.07 9.93
N ASN A 755 23.82 28.15 9.57
CA ASN A 755 23.40 27.06 10.45
C ASN A 755 24.47 25.97 10.53
N LEU A 756 24.56 25.31 11.69
CA LEU A 756 25.39 24.11 11.86
C LEU A 756 24.90 22.99 10.94
N PRO A 757 25.81 22.21 10.36
CA PRO A 757 25.43 21.08 9.51
C PRO A 757 24.88 19.92 10.35
N GLN A 758 24.22 18.99 9.68
CA GLN A 758 23.91 17.69 10.26
C GLN A 758 25.16 16.80 10.27
N GLU A 759 25.39 16.14 11.39
CA GLU A 759 26.51 15.23 11.63
C GLU A 759 26.01 13.86 12.08
N ASN A 760 26.82 12.80 11.94
CA ASN A 760 26.50 11.45 12.38
C ASN A 760 26.71 11.30 13.91
N LEU A 761 25.83 11.86 14.72
CA LEU A 761 25.98 12.02 16.18
C LEU A 761 25.13 11.06 17.01
N ASN A 762 23.86 10.86 16.66
CA ASN A 762 22.90 10.20 17.54
C ASN A 762 22.89 8.67 17.40
N ALA A 763 22.44 8.02 18.45
CA ALA A 763 22.20 6.59 18.48
C ALA A 763 20.88 6.27 19.19
N ASP A 764 20.22 5.19 18.79
CA ASP A 764 19.08 4.63 19.48
C ASP A 764 19.12 3.10 19.54
N GLN A 765 18.25 2.52 20.34
CA GLN A 765 18.12 1.07 20.50
C GLN A 765 16.65 0.68 20.57
N THR A 766 16.31 -0.41 19.90
CA THR A 766 14.99 -1.04 19.93
C THR A 766 15.17 -2.51 20.26
N PHE A 767 14.39 -3.07 21.18
CA PHE A 767 14.38 -4.50 21.49
C PHE A 767 12.97 -4.97 21.81
N GLY A 768 12.75 -6.25 21.67
CA GLY A 768 11.43 -6.81 21.91
C GLY A 768 11.35 -8.31 21.67
N TRP A 769 10.12 -8.79 21.69
CA TRP A 769 9.79 -10.20 21.46
C TRP A 769 8.50 -10.34 20.68
N GLU A 770 8.37 -11.46 19.98
CA GLU A 770 7.16 -11.84 19.22
C GLU A 770 6.83 -13.30 19.50
N ILE A 771 5.53 -13.60 19.63
CA ILE A 771 5.01 -14.97 19.75
C ILE A 771 3.85 -15.10 18.77
N SER A 772 3.88 -16.15 17.97
CA SER A 772 2.73 -16.58 17.17
C SER A 772 2.42 -18.03 17.44
N LEU A 773 1.14 -18.36 17.57
CA LEU A 773 0.63 -19.70 17.81
C LEU A 773 -0.51 -19.97 16.85
N ASN A 774 -0.51 -21.15 16.22
CA ASN A 774 -1.57 -21.61 15.35
C ASN A 774 -1.97 -23.01 15.77
N HIS A 775 -3.25 -23.21 15.94
CA HIS A 775 -3.84 -24.51 16.19
C HIS A 775 -4.80 -24.88 15.06
N ARG A 776 -4.61 -26.05 14.47
CA ARG A 776 -5.52 -26.60 13.49
C ARG A 776 -5.90 -28.03 13.90
N ASN A 777 -7.17 -28.35 13.79
CA ASN A 777 -7.62 -29.71 14.11
C ASN A 777 -8.95 -29.99 13.40
N ARG A 778 -9.36 -31.25 13.43
CA ARG A 778 -10.66 -31.73 12.96
C ARG A 778 -11.41 -32.36 14.12
N VAL A 779 -12.68 -32.02 14.28
CA VAL A 779 -13.58 -32.60 15.26
C VAL A 779 -14.82 -33.09 14.50
N GLY A 780 -14.96 -34.39 14.36
CA GLY A 780 -15.98 -34.97 13.47
C GLY A 780 -15.75 -34.49 12.03
N ASP A 781 -16.79 -33.86 11.46
CA ASP A 781 -16.75 -33.33 10.08
C ASP A 781 -16.30 -31.88 10.00
N VAL A 782 -16.01 -31.24 11.15
CA VAL A 782 -15.63 -29.83 11.19
C VAL A 782 -14.12 -29.69 11.26
N ASN A 783 -13.52 -29.10 10.22
CA ASN A 783 -12.14 -28.63 10.23
C ASN A 783 -12.12 -27.20 10.75
N TYR A 784 -11.26 -26.92 11.71
CA TYR A 784 -11.08 -25.59 12.24
C TYR A 784 -9.62 -25.24 12.43
N TRP A 785 -9.32 -23.96 12.37
CA TRP A 785 -8.04 -23.40 12.73
C TRP A 785 -8.22 -22.11 13.55
N VAL A 786 -7.35 -21.92 14.52
CA VAL A 786 -7.32 -20.73 15.37
C VAL A 786 -5.88 -20.27 15.47
N GLY A 787 -5.62 -19.01 15.14
CA GLY A 787 -4.31 -18.40 15.24
C GLY A 787 -4.35 -17.16 16.12
N GLY A 788 -3.25 -16.95 16.85
CA GLY A 788 -3.05 -15.77 17.65
C GLY A 788 -1.60 -15.31 17.62
N GLN A 789 -1.40 -14.00 17.72
CA GLN A 789 -0.06 -13.40 17.75
C GLN A 789 -0.01 -12.25 18.73
N ILE A 790 1.14 -12.07 19.37
CA ILE A 790 1.43 -10.97 20.27
C ILE A 790 2.87 -10.52 20.06
N SER A 791 3.10 -9.22 20.10
CA SER A 791 4.43 -8.64 20.03
C SER A 791 4.56 -7.48 21.02
N ALA A 792 5.74 -7.32 21.59
CA ALA A 792 6.09 -6.19 22.43
C ALA A 792 7.43 -5.61 21.97
N THR A 793 7.51 -4.29 21.94
CA THR A 793 8.68 -3.53 21.49
C THR A 793 8.92 -2.35 22.42
N LYS A 794 10.17 -2.13 22.77
CA LYS A 794 10.64 -0.99 23.58
C LYS A 794 11.85 -0.33 22.95
#